data_9921af5532cc071b5c768c0954de8e0d
#
_entry.id   9921af5532cc071b5c768c0954de8e0d
#
_cell.length_a   1.000
_cell.length_b   1.000
_cell.length_c   1.000
_cell.angle_alpha   90.00
_cell.angle_beta   90.00
_cell.angle_gamma   90.00
#
_symmetry.space_group_name_H-M   'P 1'
#
loop_
_entity.id
_entity.type
_entity.pdbx_description
1 polymer ?
#
loop_
_entity_poly.entity_id
_entity_poly.type
_entity_poly.pdbx_seq_one_letter_code
_entity_poly.pdbx_strand_id
1 'polypeptide(L)'
;IDETDTPPDNGYYVTFKLGSDDAVTLYENGTAVSVLDWEEGEAAEGFSYGLYTDGTGTAQTLTPTQGAANQTADTSTLVTTLIAEDAPLRINEVVAIDSSGSEDWIELYVTSSSDVYLADYTLSDDNNEQFSLPDITLAPGEFYRIYASTDDLGDLPSVAFKLGSSDTVSLYSNNVIIEQLSWKKGQALSGYSYGRYPDGSDATAVLTPTELSQNSKATHGPLVINEVVASAADDGNDWFELYNNSENTINLANYQVIDESDDIDPVTLPDIDLYAGQYITIYATDEDPGTYYVPFKLGKEDELSLILNDEVIDYIDWDESDVATGFSYGLSNSTDFTHAFLTPTPGSENTVATAFTPTAVNTLSITITDENWQDILDNPLDEEYHETAITFNGVTLDSVAIRTKGGSSLSSVANSSSDRYSFKVDINEYVSGQKFFGLKKFTLQNSFNDPSYMREVIAYDLMDEMGVPTPEHAYVNFYVNGELFGLYLMVEAIDGEFVEKHFANSNGDLYKPDGTGSDLLWLGDDIQSYTDINLQTNEDTTDNGAFINFVESLDDGETSAIEVDTLLRYMSVSTSLSNLDSYHGTLAHNYYIYDDDGVFSILPWDFNESFGTFNMNCNGVDVRELYIDEPVSGALSERPLIANVFAEQSNLDVYHSYLTQLINGSLSSDTFSARVNEIADLIREHVQNDPTSFYGSDYFEQNLTSTTGQFYGLTSFMQYRVANMAAQLDGTLPSAGDGSGFCSR
;
A
#
# COMPACT_ATOMS: atom_id res chain seq x y z
N ILE A 1 21.93 26.22 9.90
CA ILE A 1 21.68 26.27 11.35
C ILE A 1 21.86 24.85 11.84
N ASP A 2 22.89 24.61 12.68
CA ASP A 2 23.19 23.27 13.24
C ASP A 2 23.06 23.34 14.76
N GLU A 3 22.46 22.34 15.40
CA GLU A 3 22.34 22.25 16.87
C GLU A 3 23.70 22.23 17.57
N THR A 4 24.77 21.83 16.87
CA THR A 4 26.14 21.76 17.38
C THR A 4 26.93 23.04 17.15
N ASP A 5 26.43 23.98 16.34
CA ASP A 5 27.15 25.18 15.99
C ASP A 5 27.16 26.23 17.12
N THR A 6 28.34 26.77 17.38
CA THR A 6 28.46 27.96 18.22
C THR A 6 27.75 29.12 17.52
N PRO A 7 26.83 29.85 18.18
CA PRO A 7 26.15 30.98 17.55
C PRO A 7 27.17 31.97 16.96
N PRO A 8 26.96 32.50 15.76
CA PRO A 8 27.86 33.46 15.18
C PRO A 8 27.91 34.73 16.05
N ASP A 9 29.10 35.31 16.21
CA ASP A 9 29.38 36.45 17.09
C ASP A 9 28.50 37.69 16.82
N ASN A 10 27.81 37.77 15.65
CA ASN A 10 26.97 38.91 15.21
C ASN A 10 25.72 38.44 14.43
N GLY A 11 25.01 37.42 14.83
CA GLY A 11 23.81 36.94 14.14
C GLY A 11 22.68 36.49 15.08
N TYR A 12 21.49 36.37 14.52
CA TYR A 12 20.36 35.73 15.16
C TYR A 12 20.32 34.26 14.72
N TYR A 13 19.97 33.34 15.62
CA TYR A 13 19.85 31.94 15.30
C TYR A 13 18.60 31.34 15.95
N VAL A 14 18.15 30.22 15.39
CA VAL A 14 17.08 29.36 15.95
C VAL A 14 17.67 28.02 16.31
N THR A 15 17.04 27.29 17.23
CA THR A 15 17.56 26.04 17.81
C THR A 15 17.08 24.79 17.08
N PHE A 16 16.57 24.92 15.88
CA PHE A 16 16.19 23.82 15.01
C PHE A 16 17.04 23.78 13.74
N LYS A 17 17.16 22.62 13.14
CA LYS A 17 17.79 22.40 11.82
C LYS A 17 16.74 22.51 10.72
N LEU A 18 17.19 22.70 9.51
CA LEU A 18 16.38 22.62 8.31
C LEU A 18 16.73 21.32 7.59
N GLY A 19 15.71 20.51 7.26
CA GLY A 19 15.82 19.28 6.51
C GLY A 19 15.93 19.50 5.00
N SER A 20 16.13 18.42 4.25
CA SER A 20 16.07 18.43 2.78
C SER A 20 14.65 18.66 2.27
N ASP A 21 13.68 18.22 3.04
CA ASP A 21 12.23 18.42 2.93
C ASP A 21 11.77 19.05 4.25
N ASP A 22 11.28 20.29 4.25
CA ASP A 22 10.95 21.00 5.48
C ASP A 22 10.19 22.30 5.22
N ALA A 23 9.61 22.87 6.26
CA ALA A 23 8.88 24.14 6.19
C ALA A 23 9.27 25.12 7.29
N VAL A 24 9.43 26.39 6.94
CA VAL A 24 9.61 27.48 7.92
C VAL A 24 8.39 28.36 7.95
N THR A 25 7.73 28.43 9.11
CA THR A 25 6.56 29.27 9.34
C THR A 25 6.91 30.47 10.22
N LEU A 26 6.56 31.66 9.75
CA LEU A 26 6.68 32.90 10.51
C LEU A 26 5.36 33.25 11.17
N TYR A 27 5.37 33.44 12.48
CA TYR A 27 4.19 33.83 13.26
C TYR A 27 4.23 35.26 13.75
N GLU A 28 3.11 35.96 13.68
CA GLU A 28 2.89 37.24 14.33
C GLU A 28 1.74 37.10 15.36
N ASN A 29 2.05 37.27 16.65
CA ASN A 29 1.07 37.15 17.76
C ASN A 29 0.32 35.80 17.78
N GLY A 30 0.99 34.73 17.43
CA GLY A 30 0.42 33.36 17.41
C GLY A 30 -0.37 33.02 16.12
N THR A 31 -0.37 33.91 15.13
CA THR A 31 -0.99 33.67 13.84
C THR A 31 0.10 33.50 12.78
N ALA A 32 0.05 32.44 11.99
CA ALA A 32 0.96 32.24 10.87
C ALA A 32 0.76 33.37 9.83
N VAL A 33 1.82 34.07 9.47
CA VAL A 33 1.80 35.19 8.52
C VAL A 33 2.58 34.91 7.25
N SER A 34 3.45 33.91 7.25
CA SER A 34 4.18 33.45 6.07
C SER A 34 4.68 32.04 6.30
N VAL A 35 4.58 31.21 5.29
CA VAL A 35 5.15 29.86 5.24
C VAL A 35 6.06 29.81 4.03
N LEU A 36 7.21 29.19 4.17
CA LEU A 36 8.07 28.78 3.08
C LEU A 36 8.32 27.28 3.29
N ASP A 37 7.80 26.51 2.38
CA ASP A 37 7.78 25.06 2.34
C ASP A 37 8.61 24.61 1.14
N TRP A 38 9.41 23.56 1.27
CA TRP A 38 10.23 23.03 0.18
C TRP A 38 10.34 21.50 0.29
N GLU A 39 10.28 20.88 -0.87
CA GLU A 39 10.44 19.45 -1.08
C GLU A 39 11.92 19.04 -1.22
N GLU A 40 12.18 17.75 -1.11
CA GLU A 40 13.52 17.22 -1.33
C GLU A 40 14.05 17.57 -2.74
N GLY A 41 15.23 18.18 -2.80
CA GLY A 41 15.85 18.64 -4.04
C GLY A 41 15.59 20.10 -4.40
N GLU A 42 14.56 20.77 -3.88
CA GLU A 42 14.30 22.21 -4.14
C GLU A 42 15.32 23.12 -3.46
N ALA A 43 15.82 22.73 -2.27
CA ALA A 43 16.92 23.39 -1.55
C ALA A 43 18.21 22.59 -1.65
N ALA A 44 18.55 22.07 -2.83
CA ALA A 44 19.70 21.24 -3.10
C ALA A 44 21.02 21.86 -2.62
N GLU A 45 22.04 21.02 -2.35
CA GLU A 45 23.35 21.47 -1.85
C GLU A 45 23.97 22.57 -2.76
N GLY A 46 24.36 23.66 -2.14
CA GLY A 46 24.92 24.84 -2.85
C GLY A 46 23.86 25.83 -3.36
N PHE A 47 22.59 25.53 -3.20
CA PHE A 47 21.47 26.39 -3.56
C PHE A 47 20.69 26.86 -2.32
N SER A 48 19.74 27.77 -2.51
CA SER A 48 18.75 28.16 -1.53
C SER A 48 17.36 28.11 -2.16
N TYR A 49 16.32 27.98 -1.35
CA TYR A 49 14.93 28.03 -1.81
C TYR A 49 14.25 29.27 -1.25
N GLY A 50 13.44 29.93 -2.03
CA GLY A 50 12.82 31.20 -1.58
C GLY A 50 12.01 31.92 -2.64
N LEU A 51 11.36 33.02 -2.21
CA LEU A 51 10.49 33.81 -3.08
C LEU A 51 11.31 34.65 -4.06
N TYR A 52 11.07 34.54 -5.33
CA TYR A 52 11.58 35.41 -6.38
C TYR A 52 10.40 36.06 -7.15
N THR A 53 10.23 37.34 -7.04
CA THR A 53 10.98 38.44 -6.42
C THR A 53 10.77 38.50 -4.90
N ASP A 54 11.76 39.08 -4.15
CA ASP A 54 11.73 39.15 -2.68
C ASP A 54 10.34 39.46 -2.11
N GLY A 55 9.84 38.58 -1.25
CA GLY A 55 8.62 38.72 -0.47
C GLY A 55 7.29 38.69 -1.24
N THR A 56 7.28 38.57 -2.56
CA THR A 56 6.04 38.67 -3.38
C THR A 56 5.97 37.72 -4.59
N GLY A 57 7.05 36.99 -4.88
CA GLY A 57 7.11 36.08 -6.01
C GLY A 57 6.66 34.66 -5.68
N THR A 58 6.80 33.74 -6.63
CA THR A 58 6.73 32.31 -6.39
C THR A 58 8.00 31.80 -5.74
N ALA A 59 7.88 30.78 -4.91
CA ALA A 59 9.04 30.08 -4.36
C ALA A 59 9.73 29.28 -5.48
N GLN A 60 11.05 29.25 -5.45
CA GLN A 60 11.87 28.52 -6.42
C GLN A 60 13.31 28.38 -5.91
N THR A 61 14.09 27.50 -6.52
CA THR A 61 15.52 27.33 -6.28
C THR A 61 16.30 28.60 -6.69
N LEU A 62 17.17 29.09 -5.83
CA LEU A 62 17.87 30.34 -5.94
C LEU A 62 19.39 30.18 -5.69
N THR A 63 20.18 31.12 -6.17
CA THR A 63 21.56 31.28 -5.68
C THR A 63 21.53 31.84 -4.26
N PRO A 64 22.26 31.26 -3.28
CA PRO A 64 22.31 31.79 -1.91
C PRO A 64 22.75 33.27 -1.87
N THR A 65 21.91 34.14 -1.30
CA THR A 65 22.09 35.61 -1.28
C THR A 65 21.93 36.18 0.12
N GLN A 66 22.65 35.63 1.10
CA GLN A 66 22.54 36.05 2.50
C GLN A 66 22.62 37.59 2.69
N GLY A 67 21.51 38.18 3.12
CA GLY A 67 21.41 39.61 3.38
C GLY A 67 21.35 40.51 2.13
N ALA A 68 21.06 39.95 0.97
CA ALA A 68 20.87 40.66 -0.30
C ALA A 68 19.58 40.20 -1.00
N ALA A 69 19.17 40.88 -2.06
CA ALA A 69 18.01 40.48 -2.85
C ALA A 69 18.25 39.13 -3.53
N ASN A 70 17.19 38.29 -3.55
CA ASN A 70 17.21 36.97 -4.14
C ASN A 70 17.58 36.99 -5.63
N GLN A 71 18.34 36.03 -6.08
CA GLN A 71 18.78 35.88 -7.47
C GLN A 71 18.39 34.48 -7.94
N THR A 72 17.91 34.40 -9.18
CA THR A 72 17.61 33.07 -9.80
C THR A 72 18.88 32.25 -9.87
N ALA A 73 18.78 30.99 -9.51
CA ALA A 73 19.85 30.02 -9.68
C ALA A 73 20.12 29.76 -11.16
N ASP A 74 21.40 29.55 -11.51
CA ASP A 74 21.73 28.84 -12.75
C ASP A 74 21.61 27.35 -12.50
N THR A 75 20.42 26.84 -12.71
CA THR A 75 20.10 25.43 -12.50
C THR A 75 20.62 24.52 -13.63
N SER A 76 21.38 25.09 -14.59
CA SER A 76 21.98 24.28 -15.65
C SER A 76 23.03 23.28 -15.15
N THR A 77 23.41 23.36 -13.89
CA THR A 77 24.26 22.39 -13.17
C THR A 77 23.46 21.46 -12.24
N LEU A 78 22.16 21.68 -12.04
CA LEU A 78 21.31 20.72 -11.34
C LEU A 78 21.17 19.48 -12.20
N VAL A 79 21.43 18.33 -11.62
CA VAL A 79 21.16 17.05 -12.24
C VAL A 79 19.64 16.86 -12.25
N THR A 80 19.04 16.99 -13.42
CA THR A 80 17.60 16.70 -13.59
C THR A 80 17.46 15.18 -13.54
N THR A 81 16.77 14.66 -12.56
CA THR A 81 16.43 13.23 -12.51
C THR A 81 15.29 13.00 -13.50
N LEU A 82 15.60 12.47 -14.66
CA LEU A 82 14.63 11.85 -15.56
C LEU A 82 14.87 10.35 -15.39
N ILE A 83 14.20 9.72 -14.46
CA ILE A 83 14.11 8.26 -14.42
C ILE A 83 13.23 7.89 -15.60
N ALA A 84 13.84 7.42 -16.68
CA ALA A 84 13.10 7.05 -17.88
C ALA A 84 12.55 5.63 -17.66
N GLU A 85 11.23 5.44 -17.71
CA GLU A 85 10.58 4.12 -17.68
C GLU A 85 11.18 3.15 -18.70
N ASP A 86 11.81 3.65 -19.76
CA ASP A 86 12.51 2.92 -20.83
C ASP A 86 14.01 3.23 -20.84
N ALA A 87 14.70 3.26 -19.70
CA ALA A 87 16.16 3.42 -19.71
C ALA A 87 16.80 2.30 -20.55
N PRO A 88 17.58 2.62 -21.60
CA PRO A 88 18.12 1.60 -22.53
C PRO A 88 19.17 0.69 -21.87
N LEU A 89 19.64 1.09 -20.69
CA LEU A 89 20.62 0.40 -19.86
C LEU A 89 20.19 0.58 -18.40
N ARG A 90 20.06 -0.53 -17.65
CA ARG A 90 19.64 -0.52 -16.26
C ARG A 90 20.75 -1.02 -15.33
N ILE A 91 20.79 -0.51 -14.11
CA ILE A 91 21.53 -1.12 -13.01
C ILE A 91 20.72 -2.34 -12.55
N ASN A 92 21.25 -3.54 -12.84
CA ASN A 92 20.49 -4.78 -12.70
C ASN A 92 20.72 -5.48 -11.37
N GLU A 93 21.96 -5.48 -10.88
CA GLU A 93 22.35 -6.18 -9.65
C GLU A 93 23.56 -5.49 -9.01
N VAL A 94 23.60 -5.46 -7.68
CA VAL A 94 24.73 -4.99 -6.90
C VAL A 94 25.12 -6.02 -5.85
N VAL A 95 26.44 -6.21 -5.63
CA VAL A 95 27.02 -6.91 -4.48
C VAL A 95 27.84 -5.89 -3.73
N ALA A 96 27.33 -5.49 -2.57
CA ALA A 96 27.94 -4.46 -1.73
C ALA A 96 28.90 -5.03 -0.66
N ILE A 97 28.79 -6.32 -0.36
CA ILE A 97 29.66 -7.03 0.58
C ILE A 97 29.94 -8.42 -0.01
N ASP A 98 31.09 -8.58 -0.67
CA ASP A 98 31.48 -9.89 -1.23
C ASP A 98 32.03 -10.80 -0.15
N SER A 99 31.31 -11.86 0.22
CA SER A 99 31.72 -12.88 1.17
C SER A 99 32.93 -13.73 0.73
N SER A 100 33.24 -13.67 -0.58
CA SER A 100 34.41 -14.39 -1.11
C SER A 100 35.75 -13.69 -0.88
N GLY A 101 35.70 -12.42 -0.36
CA GLY A 101 36.86 -11.54 -0.24
C GLY A 101 37.27 -10.92 -1.57
N SER A 102 36.38 -10.90 -2.55
CA SER A 102 36.51 -10.16 -3.80
C SER A 102 36.06 -8.69 -3.59
N GLU A 103 36.11 -7.89 -4.65
CA GLU A 103 35.63 -6.51 -4.62
C GLU A 103 34.13 -6.46 -4.84
N ASP A 104 33.50 -5.44 -4.30
CA ASP A 104 32.10 -5.11 -4.62
C ASP A 104 31.91 -4.93 -6.12
N TRP A 105 30.70 -5.15 -6.63
CA TRP A 105 30.47 -5.01 -8.05
C TRP A 105 29.03 -4.59 -8.38
N ILE A 106 28.89 -3.99 -9.55
CA ILE A 106 27.64 -3.52 -10.15
C ILE A 106 27.48 -4.26 -11.47
N GLU A 107 26.30 -4.78 -11.74
CA GLU A 107 25.94 -5.33 -13.05
C GLU A 107 24.95 -4.42 -13.77
N LEU A 108 25.24 -4.20 -15.05
CA LEU A 108 24.37 -3.48 -15.97
C LEU A 108 23.70 -4.47 -16.91
N TYR A 109 22.45 -4.18 -17.28
CA TYR A 109 21.64 -4.97 -18.22
C TYR A 109 21.07 -4.08 -19.32
N VAL A 110 21.15 -4.55 -20.60
CA VAL A 110 20.62 -3.82 -21.76
C VAL A 110 19.16 -4.17 -21.98
N THR A 111 18.27 -3.25 -21.69
CA THR A 111 16.81 -3.33 -21.93
C THR A 111 16.43 -2.89 -23.34
N SER A 112 17.23 -2.02 -23.96
CA SER A 112 17.02 -1.52 -25.32
C SER A 112 16.97 -2.65 -26.36
N SER A 113 16.12 -2.49 -27.38
CA SER A 113 16.12 -3.35 -28.57
C SER A 113 17.27 -3.05 -29.56
N SER A 114 18.13 -2.09 -29.25
CA SER A 114 19.30 -1.68 -30.05
C SER A 114 20.57 -1.77 -29.20
N ASP A 115 21.72 -1.89 -29.90
CA ASP A 115 23.02 -1.88 -29.25
C ASP A 115 23.24 -0.59 -28.44
N VAL A 116 23.82 -0.72 -27.24
CA VAL A 116 24.12 0.38 -26.29
C VAL A 116 25.63 0.56 -26.19
N TYR A 117 26.12 1.79 -26.38
CA TYR A 117 27.52 2.14 -26.25
C TYR A 117 27.83 2.69 -24.86
N LEU A 118 28.54 1.93 -24.04
CA LEU A 118 28.72 2.23 -22.61
C LEU A 118 29.48 3.55 -22.34
N ALA A 119 30.37 3.98 -23.24
CA ALA A 119 31.11 5.24 -23.03
C ALA A 119 30.23 6.52 -23.09
N ASP A 120 28.96 6.40 -23.48
CA ASP A 120 27.97 7.50 -23.40
C ASP A 120 27.39 7.64 -21.99
N TYR A 121 27.78 6.78 -21.04
CA TYR A 121 27.24 6.73 -19.70
C TYR A 121 28.32 6.89 -18.63
N THR A 122 27.89 7.35 -17.45
CA THR A 122 28.71 7.41 -16.24
C THR A 122 27.95 6.83 -15.06
N LEU A 123 28.67 6.29 -14.05
CA LEU A 123 28.13 5.83 -12.78
C LEU A 123 28.62 6.72 -11.63
N SER A 124 27.81 6.91 -10.61
CA SER A 124 28.24 7.41 -9.30
C SER A 124 27.61 6.59 -8.18
N ASP A 125 28.21 6.68 -6.99
CA ASP A 125 27.57 6.37 -5.72
C ASP A 125 26.81 7.61 -5.17
N ASP A 126 26.40 7.58 -3.92
CA ASP A 126 25.73 8.67 -3.21
C ASP A 126 26.58 9.95 -3.07
N ASN A 127 27.92 9.88 -3.27
CA ASN A 127 28.83 11.04 -3.26
C ASN A 127 28.79 11.86 -4.56
N ASN A 128 28.04 11.44 -5.57
CA ASN A 128 27.83 12.14 -6.84
C ASN A 128 29.10 12.35 -7.71
N GLU A 129 30.23 11.73 -7.43
CA GLU A 129 31.39 11.74 -8.32
C GLU A 129 31.17 10.76 -9.47
N GLN A 130 31.09 11.25 -10.72
CA GLN A 130 30.77 10.45 -11.87
C GLN A 130 32.02 9.79 -12.50
N PHE A 131 31.95 8.48 -12.71
CA PHE A 131 32.97 7.65 -13.36
C PHE A 131 32.51 7.17 -14.73
N SER A 132 33.33 7.42 -15.75
CA SER A 132 33.00 7.03 -17.13
C SER A 132 33.05 5.53 -17.31
N LEU A 133 32.07 4.98 -18.03
CA LEU A 133 32.06 3.57 -18.41
C LEU A 133 33.02 3.29 -19.58
N PRO A 134 33.43 2.03 -19.80
CA PRO A 134 34.43 1.69 -20.81
C PRO A 134 33.93 1.84 -22.24
N ASP A 135 34.89 1.96 -23.19
CA ASP A 135 34.65 2.03 -24.65
C ASP A 135 34.25 0.63 -25.21
N ILE A 136 33.00 0.24 -24.92
CA ILE A 136 32.43 -1.08 -25.26
C ILE A 136 31.00 -0.87 -25.75
N THR A 137 30.57 -1.68 -26.71
CA THR A 137 29.17 -1.75 -27.15
C THR A 137 28.56 -3.07 -26.73
N LEU A 138 27.39 -3.04 -26.09
CA LEU A 138 26.61 -4.19 -25.69
C LEU A 138 25.40 -4.37 -26.60
N ALA A 139 25.05 -5.61 -26.89
CA ALA A 139 23.85 -5.96 -27.65
C ALA A 139 22.62 -6.06 -26.70
N PRO A 140 21.39 -6.00 -27.24
CA PRO A 140 20.17 -6.21 -26.47
C PRO A 140 20.20 -7.49 -25.61
N GLY A 141 19.85 -7.35 -24.32
CA GLY A 141 19.83 -8.46 -23.38
C GLY A 141 21.21 -8.91 -22.87
N GLU A 142 22.29 -8.18 -23.17
CA GLU A 142 23.61 -8.45 -22.60
C GLU A 142 23.79 -7.83 -21.21
N PHE A 143 24.54 -8.54 -20.37
CA PHE A 143 24.97 -8.10 -19.04
C PHE A 143 26.41 -7.58 -19.09
N TYR A 144 26.73 -6.64 -18.21
CA TYR A 144 28.10 -6.12 -18.05
C TYR A 144 28.42 -5.80 -16.61
N ARG A 145 29.48 -6.42 -16.07
CA ARG A 145 29.93 -6.22 -14.69
C ARG A 145 31.01 -5.14 -14.57
N ILE A 146 30.92 -4.31 -13.54
CA ILE A 146 31.87 -3.28 -13.18
C ILE A 146 32.20 -3.45 -11.69
N TYR A 147 33.48 -3.50 -11.36
CA TYR A 147 33.89 -3.54 -9.96
C TYR A 147 33.78 -2.16 -9.31
N ALA A 148 33.31 -2.12 -8.08
CA ALA A 148 33.25 -0.91 -7.26
C ALA A 148 34.39 -0.98 -6.24
N SER A 149 35.52 -0.33 -6.51
CA SER A 149 36.73 -0.43 -5.67
C SER A 149 37.59 0.81 -5.78
N THR A 150 38.13 1.25 -4.64
CA THR A 150 39.18 2.30 -4.57
C THR A 150 40.60 1.77 -4.81
N ASP A 151 40.76 0.45 -4.92
CA ASP A 151 42.05 -0.19 -5.21
C ASP A 151 42.28 -0.24 -6.73
N ASP A 152 43.58 -0.28 -7.12
CA ASP A 152 43.95 -0.43 -8.53
C ASP A 152 43.80 -1.89 -8.99
N LEU A 153 42.72 -2.17 -9.69
CA LEU A 153 42.38 -3.50 -10.21
C LEU A 153 43.01 -3.78 -11.59
N GLY A 154 43.91 -2.91 -12.08
CA GLY A 154 44.60 -3.06 -13.35
C GLY A 154 43.67 -2.90 -14.56
N ASP A 155 43.59 -3.96 -15.41
CA ASP A 155 42.78 -3.93 -16.65
C ASP A 155 41.28 -4.30 -16.42
N LEU A 156 40.82 -4.55 -15.16
CA LEU A 156 39.46 -4.87 -14.87
C LEU A 156 38.59 -3.61 -14.93
N PRO A 157 37.38 -3.69 -15.50
CA PRO A 157 36.45 -2.56 -15.52
C PRO A 157 36.06 -2.21 -14.08
N SER A 158 36.38 -0.99 -13.63
CA SER A 158 36.10 -0.56 -12.26
C SER A 158 35.77 0.92 -12.18
N VAL A 159 35.00 1.27 -11.15
CA VAL A 159 34.73 2.63 -10.68
C VAL A 159 35.43 2.83 -9.33
N ALA A 160 35.91 4.05 -9.07
CA ALA A 160 36.78 4.31 -7.90
C ALA A 160 35.98 4.71 -6.65
N PHE A 161 34.89 4.01 -6.38
CA PHE A 161 34.12 4.07 -5.13
C PHE A 161 33.86 2.65 -4.62
N LYS A 162 33.42 2.53 -3.36
CA LYS A 162 32.96 1.26 -2.76
C LYS A 162 31.47 1.37 -2.48
N LEU A 163 30.80 0.24 -2.43
CA LEU A 163 29.40 0.16 -2.06
C LEU A 163 29.26 -0.03 -0.56
N GLY A 164 28.35 0.73 0.05
CA GLY A 164 28.02 0.65 1.47
C GLY A 164 26.97 -0.43 1.77
N SER A 165 26.77 -0.73 3.06
CA SER A 165 25.66 -1.59 3.51
C SER A 165 24.27 -0.97 3.19
N SER A 166 24.23 0.34 3.03
CA SER A 166 23.12 1.14 2.51
C SER A 166 23.74 2.14 1.55
N ASP A 167 23.23 2.26 0.33
CA ASP A 167 23.83 3.11 -0.70
C ASP A 167 22.86 3.32 -1.88
N THR A 168 23.25 4.22 -2.80
CA THR A 168 22.54 4.46 -4.06
C THR A 168 23.53 4.55 -5.22
N VAL A 169 23.37 3.70 -6.22
CA VAL A 169 24.13 3.79 -7.46
C VAL A 169 23.27 4.46 -8.52
N SER A 170 23.81 5.51 -9.14
CA SER A 170 23.16 6.29 -10.19
C SER A 170 23.86 6.12 -11.52
N LEU A 171 23.06 5.90 -12.58
CA LEU A 171 23.51 5.84 -13.97
C LEU A 171 23.11 7.13 -14.70
N TYR A 172 24.09 7.76 -15.36
CA TYR A 172 23.89 9.02 -16.08
C TYR A 172 24.08 8.87 -17.57
N SER A 173 23.30 9.60 -18.35
CA SER A 173 23.57 9.91 -19.74
C SER A 173 23.52 11.43 -19.95
N ASN A 174 24.57 12.03 -20.55
CA ASN A 174 24.68 13.48 -20.74
C ASN A 174 24.48 14.34 -19.46
N ASN A 175 24.99 13.88 -18.33
CA ASN A 175 24.82 14.46 -16.99
C ASN A 175 23.38 14.48 -16.46
N VAL A 176 22.49 13.64 -16.99
CA VAL A 176 21.13 13.42 -16.49
C VAL A 176 21.08 12.03 -15.89
N ILE A 177 20.54 11.89 -14.69
CA ILE A 177 20.26 10.57 -14.12
C ILE A 177 19.14 9.92 -14.95
N ILE A 178 19.41 8.75 -15.48
CA ILE A 178 18.46 7.96 -16.25
C ILE A 178 18.03 6.69 -15.52
N GLU A 179 18.74 6.32 -14.44
CA GLU A 179 18.50 5.11 -13.68
C GLU A 179 19.14 5.21 -12.31
N GLN A 180 18.48 4.70 -11.28
CA GLN A 180 19.01 4.56 -9.92
C GLN A 180 18.63 3.21 -9.32
N LEU A 181 19.52 2.66 -8.52
CA LEU A 181 19.26 1.51 -7.67
C LEU A 181 19.74 1.83 -6.26
N SER A 182 18.81 1.88 -5.30
CA SER A 182 19.07 2.15 -3.88
C SER A 182 18.76 0.92 -3.05
N TRP A 183 19.52 0.70 -1.99
CA TRP A 183 19.25 -0.36 -1.02
C TRP A 183 19.52 0.12 0.40
N LYS A 184 18.79 -0.47 1.34
CA LYS A 184 18.94 -0.24 2.77
C LYS A 184 19.86 -1.31 3.38
N LYS A 185 20.37 -1.05 4.58
CA LYS A 185 21.05 -2.06 5.40
C LYS A 185 20.15 -3.30 5.53
N GLY A 186 20.74 -4.47 5.40
CA GLY A 186 20.01 -5.73 5.39
C GLY A 186 19.64 -6.28 3.99
N GLN A 187 19.58 -5.44 2.95
CA GLN A 187 19.16 -5.89 1.61
C GLN A 187 20.34 -6.46 0.76
N ALA A 188 21.56 -5.97 0.95
CA ALA A 188 22.74 -6.43 0.23
C ALA A 188 23.79 -6.99 1.22
N LEU A 189 23.39 -7.97 2.05
CA LEU A 189 24.24 -8.62 3.05
C LEU A 189 25.28 -9.54 2.41
N SER A 190 26.29 -9.94 3.22
CA SER A 190 27.30 -10.92 2.83
C SER A 190 26.66 -12.21 2.30
N GLY A 191 27.03 -12.59 1.09
CA GLY A 191 26.50 -13.76 0.38
C GLY A 191 25.22 -13.51 -0.42
N TYR A 192 24.67 -12.29 -0.37
CA TYR A 192 23.53 -11.84 -1.15
C TYR A 192 23.90 -10.71 -2.09
N SER A 193 23.03 -10.45 -3.05
CA SER A 193 23.01 -9.26 -3.89
C SER A 193 21.63 -8.60 -3.81
N TYR A 194 21.54 -7.38 -4.30
CA TYR A 194 20.27 -6.68 -4.42
C TYR A 194 20.12 -6.16 -5.84
N GLY A 195 18.94 -6.25 -6.41
CA GLY A 195 18.77 -5.83 -7.78
C GLY A 195 17.38 -6.09 -8.33
N ARG A 196 17.25 -5.92 -9.64
CA ARG A 196 15.98 -5.99 -10.37
C ARG A 196 15.56 -7.44 -10.61
N TYR A 197 14.28 -7.71 -10.34
CA TYR A 197 13.71 -9.03 -10.57
C TYR A 197 12.28 -8.96 -11.12
N PRO A 198 12.06 -9.46 -12.35
CA PRO A 198 13.04 -9.98 -13.35
C PRO A 198 14.05 -8.94 -13.81
N ASP A 199 15.11 -9.39 -14.56
CA ASP A 199 16.13 -8.51 -15.10
C ASP A 199 15.55 -7.31 -15.84
N GLY A 200 16.05 -6.11 -15.52
CA GLY A 200 15.65 -4.86 -16.15
C GLY A 200 14.25 -4.36 -15.79
N SER A 201 13.49 -5.06 -14.92
CA SER A 201 12.19 -4.57 -14.42
C SER A 201 12.36 -3.47 -13.37
N ASP A 202 11.28 -2.78 -13.02
CA ASP A 202 11.30 -1.80 -11.92
C ASP A 202 11.29 -2.46 -10.54
N ALA A 203 10.71 -3.64 -10.43
CA ALA A 203 10.70 -4.40 -9.18
C ALA A 203 12.10 -4.85 -8.75
N THR A 204 12.40 -4.74 -7.47
CA THR A 204 13.67 -5.15 -6.87
C THR A 204 13.48 -6.28 -5.86
N ALA A 205 14.55 -7.03 -5.59
CA ALA A 205 14.55 -8.10 -4.60
C ALA A 205 15.95 -8.35 -4.05
N VAL A 206 16.03 -9.05 -2.91
CA VAL A 206 17.24 -9.71 -2.44
C VAL A 206 17.49 -10.93 -3.33
N LEU A 207 18.69 -11.02 -3.89
CA LEU A 207 19.06 -12.00 -4.90
C LEU A 207 20.20 -12.90 -4.42
N THR A 208 20.31 -14.09 -5.04
CA THR A 208 21.57 -14.84 -5.04
C THR A 208 22.47 -14.20 -6.08
N PRO A 209 23.72 -13.85 -5.76
CA PRO A 209 24.64 -13.24 -6.73
C PRO A 209 24.72 -14.03 -8.04
N THR A 210 24.38 -13.39 -9.18
CA THR A 210 24.21 -14.05 -10.49
C THR A 210 25.06 -13.42 -11.59
N GLU A 211 26.34 -13.30 -11.34
CA GLU A 211 27.32 -12.67 -12.23
C GLU A 211 27.11 -12.99 -13.73
N LEU A 212 26.83 -11.96 -14.54
CA LEU A 212 26.63 -12.00 -16.00
C LEU A 212 25.56 -13.02 -16.45
N SER A 213 24.56 -13.23 -15.65
CA SER A 213 23.43 -14.13 -15.93
C SER A 213 22.14 -13.62 -15.31
N GLN A 214 21.02 -14.25 -15.67
CA GLN A 214 19.69 -13.83 -15.20
C GLN A 214 19.58 -13.88 -13.68
N ASN A 215 19.01 -12.85 -13.09
CA ASN A 215 18.77 -12.72 -11.67
C ASN A 215 17.91 -13.86 -11.11
N SER A 216 18.20 -14.26 -9.89
CA SER A 216 17.48 -15.30 -9.15
C SER A 216 17.21 -14.81 -7.74
N LYS A 217 15.95 -14.84 -7.28
CA LYS A 217 15.62 -14.50 -5.90
C LYS A 217 16.46 -15.35 -4.93
N ALA A 218 16.95 -14.70 -3.90
CA ALA A 218 17.64 -15.38 -2.82
C ALA A 218 16.66 -16.23 -1.99
N THR A 219 17.23 -17.20 -1.28
CA THR A 219 16.57 -17.87 -0.16
C THR A 219 17.36 -17.55 1.09
N HIS A 220 16.69 -17.49 2.24
CA HIS A 220 17.35 -17.24 3.52
C HIS A 220 18.52 -18.20 3.80
N GLY A 221 19.52 -17.68 4.53
CA GLY A 221 20.63 -18.45 5.05
C GLY A 221 20.19 -19.62 5.96
N PRO A 222 21.15 -20.41 6.42
CA PRO A 222 20.86 -21.58 7.23
C PRO A 222 20.29 -21.26 8.62
N LEU A 223 20.62 -20.10 9.19
CA LEU A 223 20.08 -19.60 10.46
C LEU A 223 19.58 -18.18 10.22
N VAL A 224 18.37 -17.88 10.64
CA VAL A 224 17.71 -16.59 10.41
C VAL A 224 17.12 -16.03 11.70
N ILE A 225 17.04 -14.70 11.80
CA ILE A 225 16.25 -14.00 12.80
C ILE A 225 14.79 -14.07 12.34
N ASN A 226 14.01 -14.87 13.05
CA ASN A 226 12.64 -15.16 12.65
C ASN A 226 11.64 -14.11 13.14
N GLU A 227 11.82 -13.65 14.39
CA GLU A 227 10.85 -12.81 15.08
C GLU A 227 11.55 -12.04 16.22
N VAL A 228 11.13 -10.78 16.47
CA VAL A 228 11.57 -9.97 17.61
C VAL A 228 10.39 -9.43 18.38
N VAL A 229 10.48 -9.39 19.71
CA VAL A 229 9.56 -8.70 20.62
C VAL A 229 10.38 -7.69 21.41
N ALA A 230 10.28 -6.43 21.00
CA ALA A 230 11.00 -5.30 21.61
C ALA A 230 10.13 -4.53 22.63
N SER A 231 8.88 -4.93 22.85
CA SER A 231 7.97 -4.38 23.86
C SER A 231 7.07 -5.49 24.41
N ALA A 232 7.65 -6.34 25.27
CA ALA A 232 6.93 -7.46 25.84
C ALA A 232 5.73 -7.00 26.69
N ALA A 233 4.60 -7.74 26.62
CA ALA A 233 3.43 -7.49 27.46
C ALA A 233 3.68 -7.90 28.93
N ASP A 234 2.90 -7.34 29.85
CA ASP A 234 2.81 -7.77 31.25
C ASP A 234 4.15 -7.73 32.02
N ASP A 235 5.00 -6.72 31.83
CA ASP A 235 6.33 -6.60 32.43
C ASP A 235 7.27 -7.78 32.08
N GLY A 236 7.04 -8.44 30.92
CA GLY A 236 7.90 -9.50 30.37
C GLY A 236 9.27 -8.96 29.91
N ASN A 237 10.18 -9.87 29.60
CA ASN A 237 11.45 -9.51 28.96
C ASN A 237 11.27 -9.51 27.43
N ASP A 238 11.93 -8.60 26.77
CA ASP A 238 12.07 -8.62 25.33
C ASP A 238 12.82 -9.88 24.89
N TRP A 239 12.63 -10.28 23.65
CA TRP A 239 13.24 -11.47 23.12
C TRP A 239 13.30 -11.46 21.59
N PHE A 240 14.16 -12.27 21.03
CA PHE A 240 14.18 -12.60 19.61
C PHE A 240 14.17 -14.11 19.42
N GLU A 241 13.74 -14.54 18.26
CA GLU A 241 13.69 -15.94 17.88
C GLU A 241 14.59 -16.21 16.67
N LEU A 242 15.34 -17.31 16.75
CA LEU A 242 16.12 -17.82 15.63
C LEU A 242 15.47 -19.09 15.09
N TYR A 243 15.49 -19.23 13.77
CA TYR A 243 14.99 -20.39 13.05
C TYR A 243 16.10 -21.07 12.25
N ASN A 244 16.27 -22.39 12.41
CA ASN A 244 17.16 -23.18 11.58
C ASN A 244 16.46 -23.58 10.28
N ASN A 245 16.67 -22.79 9.24
CA ASN A 245 16.13 -22.96 7.90
C ASN A 245 16.87 -24.03 7.07
N SER A 246 17.93 -24.64 7.61
CA SER A 246 18.74 -25.65 6.91
C SER A 246 18.27 -27.08 7.17
N GLU A 247 18.78 -28.01 6.36
CA GLU A 247 18.56 -29.46 6.57
C GLU A 247 19.52 -30.05 7.62
N ASN A 248 20.43 -29.26 8.19
CA ASN A 248 21.48 -29.72 9.10
C ASN A 248 21.27 -29.17 10.52
N THR A 249 21.90 -29.85 11.50
CA THR A 249 21.98 -29.31 12.85
C THR A 249 23.00 -28.19 12.90
N ILE A 250 22.63 -27.06 13.51
CA ILE A 250 23.48 -25.86 13.69
C ILE A 250 23.81 -25.72 15.16
N ASN A 251 25.11 -25.56 15.49
CA ASN A 251 25.54 -25.19 16.84
C ASN A 251 25.61 -23.66 16.95
N LEU A 252 24.79 -23.08 17.82
CA LEU A 252 24.65 -21.65 17.97
C LEU A 252 25.87 -20.95 18.51
N ALA A 253 26.77 -21.64 19.22
CA ALA A 253 28.05 -21.05 19.72
C ALA A 253 29.00 -20.59 18.60
N ASN A 254 28.74 -20.95 17.35
CA ASN A 254 29.47 -20.44 16.20
C ASN A 254 29.00 -19.06 15.74
N TYR A 255 27.87 -18.57 16.27
CA TYR A 255 27.21 -17.34 15.87
C TYR A 255 27.28 -16.31 17.00
N GLN A 256 27.20 -15.05 16.62
CA GLN A 256 27.08 -13.92 17.52
C GLN A 256 25.90 -13.08 17.10
N VAL A 257 25.38 -12.29 18.04
CA VAL A 257 24.41 -11.24 17.77
C VAL A 257 24.90 -9.92 18.33
N ILE A 258 24.49 -8.83 17.73
CA ILE A 258 24.76 -7.48 18.21
C ILE A 258 23.51 -6.63 18.00
N ASP A 259 23.21 -5.83 19.01
CA ASP A 259 22.35 -4.68 18.99
C ASP A 259 23.25 -3.46 18.72
N GLU A 260 23.15 -2.89 17.55
CA GLU A 260 24.06 -1.82 17.12
C GLU A 260 23.73 -0.45 17.73
N SER A 261 22.53 -0.30 18.33
CA SER A 261 22.09 0.96 18.96
C SER A 261 22.83 1.28 20.26
N ASP A 262 23.32 0.26 20.99
CA ASP A 262 23.87 0.39 22.33
C ASP A 262 25.40 0.40 22.42
N ASP A 263 26.14 0.48 21.31
CA ASP A 263 27.63 0.46 21.28
C ASP A 263 28.23 -0.75 22.03
N ILE A 264 27.61 -1.93 21.95
CA ILE A 264 28.06 -3.15 22.62
C ILE A 264 28.91 -4.03 21.69
N ASP A 265 29.77 -4.83 22.28
CA ASP A 265 30.51 -5.86 21.52
C ASP A 265 29.58 -7.02 21.14
N PRO A 266 29.77 -7.70 19.98
CA PRO A 266 28.98 -8.86 19.58
C PRO A 266 28.97 -9.96 20.66
N VAL A 267 27.79 -10.47 20.98
CA VAL A 267 27.55 -11.47 22.01
C VAL A 267 27.45 -12.85 21.38
N THR A 268 28.35 -13.78 21.81
CA THR A 268 28.31 -15.18 21.36
C THR A 268 27.04 -15.87 21.88
N LEU A 269 26.30 -16.52 20.98
CA LEU A 269 25.10 -17.27 21.32
C LEU A 269 25.39 -18.51 22.19
N PRO A 270 24.43 -19.04 22.93
CA PRO A 270 24.59 -20.21 23.78
C PRO A 270 25.06 -21.46 23.03
N ASP A 271 25.89 -22.33 23.70
CA ASP A 271 26.33 -23.61 23.14
C ASP A 271 25.19 -24.63 23.10
N ILE A 272 24.39 -24.54 22.04
CA ILE A 272 23.18 -25.35 21.81
C ILE A 272 23.17 -25.84 20.37
N ASP A 273 22.80 -27.10 20.20
CA ASP A 273 22.52 -27.70 18.91
C ASP A 273 21.03 -27.45 18.53
N LEU A 274 20.79 -26.60 17.53
CA LEU A 274 19.46 -26.35 16.96
C LEU A 274 19.27 -27.27 15.73
N TYR A 275 18.32 -28.19 15.81
CA TYR A 275 18.06 -29.13 14.72
C TYR A 275 17.29 -28.48 13.57
N ALA A 276 17.39 -29.09 12.38
CA ALA A 276 16.69 -28.63 11.18
C ALA A 276 15.19 -28.35 11.45
N GLY A 277 14.71 -27.18 11.03
CA GLY A 277 13.32 -26.75 11.19
C GLY A 277 12.92 -26.37 12.62
N GLN A 278 13.88 -26.24 13.55
CA GLN A 278 13.58 -25.82 14.91
C GLN A 278 13.75 -24.32 15.11
N TYR A 279 12.98 -23.80 16.06
CA TYR A 279 13.00 -22.45 16.56
C TYR A 279 13.66 -22.42 17.94
N ILE A 280 14.26 -21.29 18.30
CA ILE A 280 14.75 -21.02 19.66
C ILE A 280 14.54 -19.56 20.02
N THR A 281 13.85 -19.33 21.12
CA THR A 281 13.66 -17.99 21.71
C THR A 281 14.82 -17.67 22.64
N ILE A 282 15.43 -16.49 22.48
CA ILE A 282 16.52 -15.95 23.28
C ILE A 282 16.07 -14.61 23.86
N TYR A 283 16.12 -14.49 25.18
CA TYR A 283 15.71 -13.26 25.86
C TYR A 283 16.79 -12.19 25.76
N ALA A 284 16.36 -10.96 25.50
CA ALA A 284 17.20 -9.77 25.51
C ALA A 284 16.97 -9.01 26.83
N THR A 285 17.90 -9.15 27.79
CA THR A 285 17.70 -8.64 29.16
C THR A 285 19.00 -8.52 29.93
N ASP A 286 19.10 -7.50 30.80
CA ASP A 286 20.26 -7.28 31.71
C ASP A 286 20.30 -8.28 32.89
N GLU A 287 19.21 -8.98 33.16
CA GLU A 287 19.08 -9.91 34.28
C GLU A 287 18.91 -11.34 33.78
N ASP A 288 19.57 -12.30 34.44
CA ASP A 288 19.46 -13.72 34.10
C ASP A 288 18.01 -14.23 34.30
N PRO A 289 17.26 -14.53 33.22
CA PRO A 289 15.87 -14.99 33.31
C PRO A 289 15.79 -16.50 33.66
N GLY A 290 16.91 -17.19 33.86
CA GLY A 290 16.98 -18.62 34.14
C GLY A 290 16.82 -19.51 32.89
N THR A 291 16.98 -18.92 31.71
CA THR A 291 16.96 -19.58 30.40
C THR A 291 17.96 -18.88 29.47
N TYR A 292 17.91 -19.16 28.16
CA TYR A 292 18.82 -18.55 27.20
C TYR A 292 18.58 -17.04 27.05
N TYR A 293 19.64 -16.24 27.15
CA TYR A 293 19.54 -14.80 27.05
C TYR A 293 20.84 -14.16 26.57
N VAL A 294 20.72 -12.91 26.12
CA VAL A 294 21.80 -11.98 25.81
C VAL A 294 21.72 -10.77 26.76
N PRO A 295 22.88 -10.19 27.18
CA PRO A 295 22.90 -9.15 28.21
C PRO A 295 22.74 -7.73 27.63
N PHE A 296 21.76 -7.55 26.76
CA PHE A 296 21.30 -6.26 26.24
C PHE A 296 19.77 -6.26 26.16
N LYS A 297 19.15 -5.11 25.92
CA LYS A 297 17.71 -4.95 25.70
C LYS A 297 17.45 -4.52 24.26
N LEU A 298 16.25 -4.76 23.79
CA LEU A 298 15.78 -4.26 22.52
C LEU A 298 15.02 -2.96 22.75
N GLY A 299 15.33 -1.93 21.98
CA GLY A 299 14.63 -0.66 21.95
C GLY A 299 13.35 -0.75 21.12
N LYS A 300 12.49 0.27 21.24
CA LYS A 300 11.29 0.38 20.38
C LYS A 300 11.63 0.75 18.93
N GLU A 301 12.73 1.45 18.73
CA GLU A 301 13.39 1.72 17.46
C GLU A 301 14.80 1.16 17.59
N ASP A 302 15.13 0.13 16.84
CA ASP A 302 16.34 -0.64 17.05
C ASP A 302 16.63 -1.60 15.89
N GLU A 303 17.78 -2.28 15.95
CA GLU A 303 18.21 -3.26 14.97
C GLU A 303 18.93 -4.45 15.62
N LEU A 304 18.85 -5.61 14.99
CA LEU A 304 19.55 -6.81 15.44
C LEU A 304 20.28 -7.46 14.27
N SER A 305 21.60 -7.64 14.41
CA SER A 305 22.43 -8.34 13.44
C SER A 305 22.82 -9.73 13.92
N LEU A 306 22.73 -10.73 13.04
CA LEU A 306 23.25 -12.08 13.24
C LEU A 306 24.59 -12.22 12.52
N ILE A 307 25.65 -12.64 13.26
CA ILE A 307 27.03 -12.64 12.78
C ILE A 307 27.58 -14.06 12.74
N LEU A 308 28.26 -14.40 11.65
CA LEU A 308 29.06 -15.62 11.49
C LEU A 308 30.41 -15.28 10.87
N ASN A 309 31.53 -15.69 11.53
CA ASN A 309 32.90 -15.44 11.06
C ASN A 309 33.24 -13.95 10.82
N ASP A 310 32.73 -13.07 11.68
CA ASP A 310 32.89 -11.62 11.62
C ASP A 310 32.10 -10.95 10.47
N GLU A 311 31.16 -11.65 9.81
CA GLU A 311 30.27 -11.13 8.77
C GLU A 311 28.81 -11.14 9.22
N VAL A 312 28.07 -10.07 8.93
CA VAL A 312 26.61 -10.02 9.15
C VAL A 312 25.96 -10.88 8.08
N ILE A 313 25.26 -11.94 8.51
CA ILE A 313 24.62 -12.92 7.63
C ILE A 313 23.10 -12.82 7.62
N ASP A 314 22.53 -12.15 8.61
CA ASP A 314 21.12 -11.83 8.68
C ASP A 314 20.91 -10.58 9.55
N TYR A 315 19.83 -9.85 9.29
CA TYR A 315 19.59 -8.52 9.84
C TYR A 315 18.12 -8.20 9.90
N ILE A 316 17.67 -7.60 10.99
CA ILE A 316 16.34 -7.06 11.14
C ILE A 316 16.43 -5.67 11.78
N ASP A 317 15.65 -4.74 11.28
CA ASP A 317 15.53 -3.34 11.70
C ASP A 317 14.06 -3.01 11.87
N TRP A 318 13.71 -2.24 12.88
CA TRP A 318 12.33 -1.85 13.15
C TRP A 318 12.23 -0.46 13.75
N ASP A 319 11.18 0.24 13.36
CA ASP A 319 10.77 1.50 13.95
C ASP A 319 9.78 1.29 15.12
N GLU A 320 9.54 2.31 15.95
CA GLU A 320 8.57 2.25 17.06
C GLU A 320 7.17 1.80 16.60
N SER A 321 6.79 2.10 15.35
CA SER A 321 5.52 1.69 14.76
C SER A 321 5.43 0.20 14.39
N ASP A 322 6.57 -0.48 14.22
CA ASP A 322 6.63 -1.90 13.86
C ASP A 322 6.51 -2.81 15.11
N VAL A 323 6.71 -2.27 16.31
CA VAL A 323 6.74 -3.04 17.57
C VAL A 323 5.77 -2.46 18.60
N ALA A 324 4.53 -2.93 18.64
CA ALA A 324 3.57 -2.57 19.68
C ALA A 324 3.62 -3.55 20.85
N THR A 325 3.27 -3.07 22.05
CA THR A 325 3.26 -3.91 23.26
C THR A 325 2.39 -5.16 23.07
N GLY A 326 3.01 -6.33 23.27
CA GLY A 326 2.36 -7.63 23.13
C GLY A 326 2.30 -8.18 21.72
N PHE A 327 2.95 -7.52 20.76
CA PHE A 327 3.17 -7.98 19.40
C PHE A 327 4.65 -8.18 19.09
N SER A 328 4.93 -8.75 17.96
CA SER A 328 6.28 -8.98 17.46
C SER A 328 6.43 -8.46 16.03
N TYR A 329 7.65 -8.36 15.58
CA TYR A 329 8.02 -8.01 14.22
C TYR A 329 8.99 -9.06 13.67
N GLY A 330 8.88 -9.45 12.42
CA GLY A 330 9.73 -10.49 11.86
C GLY A 330 9.30 -10.94 10.48
N LEU A 331 9.85 -12.06 10.02
CA LEU A 331 9.58 -12.61 8.70
C LEU A 331 8.09 -12.90 8.51
N SER A 332 7.48 -12.35 7.47
CA SER A 332 6.08 -12.61 7.12
C SER A 332 5.86 -14.06 6.68
N ASN A 333 6.89 -14.66 6.09
CA ASN A 333 6.96 -16.08 5.72
C ASN A 333 8.43 -16.52 5.63
N SER A 334 8.68 -17.82 5.52
CA SER A 334 10.03 -18.40 5.50
C SER A 334 10.72 -18.36 4.12
N THR A 335 10.09 -17.80 3.09
CA THR A 335 10.56 -17.92 1.70
C THR A 335 11.05 -16.61 1.08
N ASP A 336 10.72 -15.46 1.67
CA ASP A 336 11.18 -14.14 1.22
C ASP A 336 11.75 -13.31 2.38
N PHE A 337 12.30 -12.13 2.08
CA PHE A 337 12.93 -11.23 3.04
C PHE A 337 11.97 -10.14 3.55
N THR A 338 10.66 -10.36 3.40
CA THR A 338 9.64 -9.41 3.82
C THR A 338 9.36 -9.57 5.31
N HIS A 339 9.45 -8.49 6.06
CA HIS A 339 9.08 -8.42 7.46
C HIS A 339 7.65 -7.88 7.62
N ALA A 340 6.99 -8.28 8.70
CA ALA A 340 5.63 -7.87 9.00
C ALA A 340 5.39 -7.75 10.51
N PHE A 341 4.33 -7.05 10.86
CA PHE A 341 3.79 -7.03 12.21
C PHE A 341 3.13 -8.39 12.51
N LEU A 342 3.53 -9.04 13.61
CA LEU A 342 3.17 -10.41 13.91
C LEU A 342 2.45 -10.54 15.27
N THR A 343 1.68 -11.61 15.40
CA THR A 343 1.31 -12.12 16.73
C THR A 343 2.45 -12.97 17.25
N PRO A 344 2.97 -12.76 18.50
CA PRO A 344 4.11 -13.52 19.01
C PRO A 344 3.86 -15.03 18.98
N THR A 345 4.78 -15.75 18.33
CA THR A 345 4.69 -17.21 18.08
C THR A 345 5.91 -17.98 18.57
N PRO A 346 6.35 -17.82 19.84
CA PRO A 346 7.60 -18.42 20.31
C PRO A 346 7.62 -19.93 20.13
N GLY A 347 8.62 -20.43 19.39
CA GLY A 347 8.81 -21.86 19.10
C GLY A 347 7.98 -22.40 17.95
N SER A 348 7.35 -21.56 17.12
CA SER A 348 6.51 -21.96 16.01
C SER A 348 6.58 -21.00 14.81
N GLU A 349 5.96 -21.38 13.71
CA GLU A 349 5.87 -20.57 12.49
C GLU A 349 5.16 -19.24 12.78
N ASN A 350 5.65 -18.16 12.16
CA ASN A 350 5.14 -16.81 12.33
C ASN A 350 3.69 -16.68 11.84
N THR A 351 2.94 -15.84 12.54
CA THR A 351 1.57 -15.48 12.17
C THR A 351 1.46 -13.98 12.02
N VAL A 352 1.21 -13.51 10.80
CA VAL A 352 1.02 -12.08 10.53
C VAL A 352 -0.19 -11.58 11.33
N ALA A 353 0.03 -10.55 12.13
CA ALA A 353 -1.05 -9.90 12.85
C ALA A 353 -1.87 -9.04 11.88
N THR A 354 -3.18 -9.09 12.00
CA THR A 354 -4.08 -8.31 11.18
C THR A 354 -5.11 -7.57 12.04
N ALA A 355 -5.43 -6.35 11.63
CA ALA A 355 -6.57 -5.60 12.15
C ALA A 355 -7.92 -6.18 11.65
N PHE A 356 -7.90 -7.06 10.66
CA PHE A 356 -9.07 -7.53 9.94
C PHE A 356 -9.40 -9.00 10.22
N THR A 357 -9.62 -9.36 11.48
CA THR A 357 -10.03 -10.72 11.85
C THR A 357 -11.49 -10.96 11.46
N PRO A 358 -11.81 -11.79 10.44
CA PRO A 358 -13.18 -11.92 9.94
C PRO A 358 -14.10 -12.75 10.83
N THR A 359 -13.56 -13.46 11.81
CA THR A 359 -14.27 -14.40 12.69
C THR A 359 -14.60 -13.85 14.06
N ALA A 360 -14.30 -12.57 14.32
CA ALA A 360 -14.58 -11.90 15.58
C ALA A 360 -15.06 -10.46 15.34
N VAL A 361 -15.86 -9.93 16.26
CA VAL A 361 -16.14 -8.50 16.33
C VAL A 361 -15.09 -7.86 17.22
N ASN A 362 -14.20 -7.09 16.62
CA ASN A 362 -13.10 -6.46 17.31
C ASN A 362 -13.57 -5.25 18.15
N THR A 363 -12.70 -4.72 18.99
CA THR A 363 -12.95 -3.50 19.76
C THR A 363 -12.02 -2.40 19.26
N LEU A 364 -12.60 -1.30 18.78
CA LEU A 364 -11.88 -0.07 18.43
C LEU A 364 -12.38 1.06 19.31
N SER A 365 -11.49 1.70 20.05
CA SER A 365 -11.79 2.87 20.86
C SER A 365 -10.99 4.07 20.40
N ILE A 366 -11.61 5.26 20.42
CA ILE A 366 -10.87 6.52 20.33
C ILE A 366 -10.91 7.26 21.67
N THR A 367 -9.80 7.94 21.96
CA THR A 367 -9.71 8.90 23.08
C THR A 367 -9.47 10.29 22.50
N ILE A 368 -10.51 11.09 22.45
CA ILE A 368 -10.55 12.40 21.79
C ILE A 368 -11.07 13.45 22.78
N THR A 369 -10.68 14.71 22.65
CA THR A 369 -11.24 15.78 23.49
C THR A 369 -12.72 15.97 23.19
N ASP A 370 -13.52 16.34 24.22
CA ASP A 370 -14.95 16.60 24.04
C ASP A 370 -15.20 17.72 23.02
N GLU A 371 -14.30 18.70 22.93
CA GLU A 371 -14.38 19.82 21.98
C GLU A 371 -14.22 19.31 20.53
N ASN A 372 -13.18 18.52 20.25
CA ASN A 372 -12.93 17.97 18.92
C ASN A 372 -14.04 17.00 18.50
N TRP A 373 -14.51 16.14 19.43
CA TRP A 373 -15.60 15.23 19.10
C TRP A 373 -16.90 15.95 18.79
N GLN A 374 -17.21 17.00 19.57
CA GLN A 374 -18.40 17.81 19.32
C GLN A 374 -18.30 18.57 17.99
N ASP A 375 -17.12 19.05 17.62
CA ASP A 375 -16.89 19.73 16.35
C ASP A 375 -17.12 18.80 15.15
N ILE A 376 -16.61 17.57 15.22
CA ILE A 376 -16.89 16.51 14.22
C ILE A 376 -18.40 16.31 14.03
N LEU A 377 -19.19 16.29 15.14
CA LEU A 377 -20.62 16.05 15.08
C LEU A 377 -21.41 17.28 14.63
N ASP A 378 -21.01 18.48 14.99
CA ASP A 378 -21.67 19.74 14.66
C ASP A 378 -21.38 20.21 13.21
N ASN A 379 -20.17 19.89 12.71
CA ASN A 379 -19.67 20.33 11.39
C ASN A 379 -19.27 19.13 10.48
N PRO A 380 -20.10 18.09 10.35
CA PRO A 380 -19.69 16.83 9.70
C PRO A 380 -19.35 16.98 8.22
N LEU A 381 -19.85 18.02 7.53
CA LEU A 381 -19.62 18.26 6.11
C LEU A 381 -18.28 18.97 5.83
N ASP A 382 -17.60 19.47 6.86
CA ASP A 382 -16.30 20.13 6.68
C ASP A 382 -15.20 19.10 6.51
N GLU A 383 -15.43 17.84 6.94
CA GLU A 383 -14.51 16.69 6.85
C GLU A 383 -13.12 17.04 7.38
N GLU A 384 -13.04 17.86 8.43
CA GLU A 384 -11.80 18.29 9.05
C GLU A 384 -11.22 17.19 9.95
N TYR A 385 -9.91 16.97 9.88
CA TYR A 385 -9.22 16.03 10.73
C TYR A 385 -9.02 16.57 12.15
N HIS A 386 -9.28 15.72 13.15
CA HIS A 386 -9.04 15.99 14.55
C HIS A 386 -8.13 14.92 15.15
N GLU A 387 -7.16 15.36 15.94
CA GLU A 387 -6.22 14.47 16.62
C GLU A 387 -6.92 13.64 17.71
N THR A 388 -6.59 12.35 17.75
CA THR A 388 -7.08 11.38 18.72
C THR A 388 -6.02 10.32 19.00
N ALA A 389 -6.18 9.56 20.09
CA ALA A 389 -5.54 8.25 20.23
C ALA A 389 -6.53 7.16 19.86
N ILE A 390 -6.05 6.08 19.24
CA ILE A 390 -6.85 4.87 18.99
C ILE A 390 -6.37 3.72 19.88
N THR A 391 -7.29 2.85 20.26
CA THR A 391 -6.99 1.58 20.95
C THR A 391 -7.76 0.47 20.24
N PHE A 392 -7.06 -0.46 19.62
CA PHE A 392 -7.65 -1.61 18.93
C PHE A 392 -7.26 -2.90 19.64
N ASN A 393 -8.25 -3.65 20.15
CA ASN A 393 -8.04 -4.88 20.93
C ASN A 393 -7.00 -4.75 22.06
N GLY A 394 -6.86 -3.55 22.65
CA GLY A 394 -5.92 -3.27 23.72
C GLY A 394 -4.59 -2.64 23.29
N VAL A 395 -4.28 -2.59 22.01
CA VAL A 395 -3.10 -1.90 21.46
C VAL A 395 -3.44 -0.43 21.22
N THR A 396 -2.67 0.48 21.80
CA THR A 396 -2.91 1.93 21.69
C THR A 396 -1.85 2.59 20.81
N LEU A 397 -2.31 3.52 19.99
CA LEU A 397 -1.49 4.41 19.19
C LEU A 397 -1.98 5.84 19.35
N ASP A 398 -1.07 6.75 19.63
CA ASP A 398 -1.34 8.18 19.81
C ASP A 398 -1.17 8.96 18.50
N SER A 399 -1.60 10.21 18.49
CA SER A 399 -1.44 11.17 17.37
C SER A 399 -1.99 10.68 16.05
N VAL A 400 -3.18 10.10 16.08
CA VAL A 400 -3.93 9.62 14.92
C VAL A 400 -5.00 10.65 14.55
N ALA A 401 -5.28 10.80 13.27
CA ALA A 401 -6.34 11.70 12.79
C ALA A 401 -7.65 10.95 12.55
N ILE A 402 -8.77 11.57 12.90
CA ILE A 402 -10.12 11.09 12.58
C ILE A 402 -10.98 12.21 12.02
N ARG A 403 -11.78 11.90 11.01
CA ARG A 403 -12.81 12.80 10.46
C ARG A 403 -14.01 12.02 9.94
N THR A 404 -15.10 12.71 9.69
CA THR A 404 -16.21 12.14 8.91
C THR A 404 -15.79 11.87 7.48
N LYS A 405 -16.51 10.99 6.79
CA LYS A 405 -16.34 10.71 5.35
C LYS A 405 -17.66 10.37 4.68
N GLY A 406 -17.70 10.54 3.38
CA GLY A 406 -18.77 10.09 2.50
C GLY A 406 -19.41 11.21 1.71
N GLY A 407 -20.12 10.87 0.66
CA GLY A 407 -20.81 11.82 -0.21
C GLY A 407 -22.29 11.97 0.18
N SER A 408 -23.18 11.22 -0.51
CA SER A 408 -24.64 11.27 -0.31
C SER A 408 -25.07 10.74 1.05
N SER A 409 -24.42 9.71 1.58
CA SER A 409 -24.68 9.16 2.92
C SER A 409 -24.32 10.16 4.01
N LEU A 410 -23.16 10.82 3.94
CA LEU A 410 -22.75 11.86 4.87
C LEU A 410 -23.77 13.01 4.90
N SER A 411 -24.11 13.55 3.74
CA SER A 411 -25.12 14.60 3.61
C SER A 411 -26.51 14.18 4.13
N SER A 412 -26.90 12.92 3.91
CA SER A 412 -28.19 12.39 4.39
C SER A 412 -28.22 12.27 5.91
N VAL A 413 -27.16 11.79 6.53
CA VAL A 413 -27.03 11.69 8.00
C VAL A 413 -26.99 13.09 8.61
N ALA A 414 -26.21 14.02 8.08
CA ALA A 414 -26.10 15.40 8.55
C ALA A 414 -27.46 16.15 8.51
N ASN A 415 -28.36 15.79 7.58
CA ASN A 415 -29.71 16.33 7.51
C ASN A 415 -30.76 15.55 8.35
N SER A 416 -30.33 14.56 9.11
CA SER A 416 -31.19 13.73 9.96
C SER A 416 -31.02 14.10 11.45
N SER A 417 -31.53 13.28 12.35
CA SER A 417 -31.28 13.39 13.80
C SER A 417 -30.26 12.36 14.29
N SER A 418 -29.57 11.70 13.40
CA SER A 418 -28.54 10.68 13.73
C SER A 418 -27.16 11.27 13.65
N ASP A 419 -26.28 10.88 14.55
CA ASP A 419 -24.86 11.20 14.55
C ASP A 419 -24.00 10.02 14.03
N ARG A 420 -24.66 9.00 13.45
CA ARG A 420 -24.00 7.79 12.95
C ARG A 420 -23.34 8.06 11.59
N TYR A 421 -22.26 8.82 11.60
CA TYR A 421 -21.45 9.06 10.39
C TYR A 421 -20.54 7.88 10.08
N SER A 422 -20.09 7.75 8.84
CA SER A 422 -18.90 7.00 8.50
C SER A 422 -17.67 7.87 8.80
N PHE A 423 -16.56 7.23 9.22
CA PHE A 423 -15.34 7.95 9.57
C PHE A 423 -14.17 7.46 8.71
N LYS A 424 -13.21 8.35 8.49
CA LYS A 424 -11.87 8.03 7.99
C LYS A 424 -10.88 8.23 9.12
N VAL A 425 -10.04 7.24 9.33
CA VAL A 425 -8.93 7.28 10.28
C VAL A 425 -7.64 7.30 9.48
N ASP A 426 -6.79 8.27 9.76
CA ASP A 426 -5.48 8.45 9.13
C ASP A 426 -4.41 8.34 10.21
N ILE A 427 -3.62 7.30 10.12
CA ILE A 427 -2.57 6.96 11.08
C ILE A 427 -1.35 7.87 10.86
N ASN A 428 -1.14 8.30 9.62
CA ASN A 428 0.07 8.98 9.16
C ASN A 428 -0.06 10.52 9.10
N GLU A 429 -1.23 11.08 9.40
CA GLU A 429 -1.53 12.51 9.23
C GLU A 429 -0.66 13.43 10.09
N TYR A 430 -0.44 13.06 11.36
CA TYR A 430 0.33 13.88 12.31
C TYR A 430 1.75 13.37 12.54
N VAL A 431 2.02 12.12 12.23
CA VAL A 431 3.34 11.49 12.40
C VAL A 431 3.69 10.77 11.11
N SER A 432 4.57 11.36 10.33
CA SER A 432 4.98 10.81 9.04
C SER A 432 5.61 9.43 9.20
N GLY A 433 5.21 8.49 8.34
CA GLY A 433 5.68 7.10 8.38
C GLY A 433 4.96 6.22 9.40
N GLN A 434 4.11 6.78 10.29
CA GLN A 434 3.40 5.99 11.29
C GLN A 434 2.44 4.99 10.65
N LYS A 435 2.51 3.72 11.09
CA LYS A 435 1.63 2.63 10.65
C LYS A 435 1.01 1.94 11.86
N PHE A 436 -0.11 1.27 11.63
CA PHE A 436 -0.80 0.46 12.63
C PHE A 436 -1.29 -0.84 11.99
N PHE A 437 -0.73 -1.98 12.37
CA PHE A 437 -0.91 -3.26 11.67
C PHE A 437 -0.58 -3.17 10.16
N GLY A 438 0.46 -2.43 9.81
CA GLY A 438 0.84 -2.17 8.42
C GLY A 438 -0.02 -1.13 7.68
N LEU A 439 -1.09 -0.61 8.31
CA LEU A 439 -2.02 0.34 7.70
C LEU A 439 -1.58 1.78 7.97
N LYS A 440 -1.67 2.65 6.96
CA LYS A 440 -1.64 4.10 7.12
C LYS A 440 -3.04 4.68 7.30
N LYS A 441 -4.05 4.06 6.70
CA LYS A 441 -5.43 4.54 6.70
C LYS A 441 -6.44 3.41 6.73
N PHE A 442 -7.59 3.64 7.36
CA PHE A 442 -8.77 2.78 7.23
C PHE A 442 -10.06 3.60 7.38
N THR A 443 -11.18 3.00 7.05
CA THR A 443 -12.50 3.62 7.19
C THR A 443 -13.41 2.84 8.12
N LEU A 444 -14.32 3.53 8.78
CA LEU A 444 -15.40 2.97 9.57
C LEU A 444 -16.72 3.24 8.84
N GLN A 445 -17.28 2.21 8.25
CA GLN A 445 -18.52 2.30 7.50
C GLN A 445 -19.73 2.17 8.43
N ASN A 446 -20.68 3.07 8.30
CA ASN A 446 -21.84 3.19 9.20
C ASN A 446 -23.03 2.29 8.83
N SER A 447 -22.92 1.47 7.79
CA SER A 447 -24.02 0.64 7.23
C SER A 447 -25.26 1.45 6.85
N PHE A 448 -25.05 2.65 6.28
CA PHE A 448 -26.14 3.45 5.73
C PHE A 448 -26.86 2.66 4.62
N ASN A 449 -28.22 2.66 4.61
CA ASN A 449 -29.04 1.87 3.70
C ASN A 449 -28.84 0.34 3.76
N ASP A 450 -28.14 -0.17 4.79
CA ASP A 450 -27.98 -1.62 5.00
C ASP A 450 -28.53 -2.09 6.36
N PRO A 451 -29.81 -2.44 6.50
CA PRO A 451 -30.33 -2.98 7.74
C PRO A 451 -29.77 -4.35 8.11
N SER A 452 -29.11 -5.05 7.17
CA SER A 452 -28.45 -6.33 7.44
C SER A 452 -27.04 -6.20 7.95
N TYR A 453 -26.38 -5.06 7.78
CA TYR A 453 -24.95 -4.82 8.04
C TYR A 453 -24.00 -5.71 7.22
N MET A 454 -24.48 -6.44 6.20
CA MET A 454 -23.71 -7.51 5.54
C MET A 454 -23.48 -7.29 4.06
N ARG A 455 -24.14 -6.30 3.41
CA ARG A 455 -24.08 -6.15 1.94
C ARG A 455 -22.66 -5.93 1.45
N GLU A 456 -21.95 -5.06 2.12
CA GLU A 456 -20.56 -4.74 1.78
C GLU A 456 -19.61 -5.91 2.10
N VAL A 457 -19.77 -6.54 3.27
CA VAL A 457 -18.98 -7.70 3.68
C VAL A 457 -19.12 -8.86 2.68
N ILE A 458 -20.36 -9.23 2.33
CA ILE A 458 -20.58 -10.33 1.38
C ILE A 458 -20.02 -9.98 -0.01
N ALA A 459 -20.09 -8.71 -0.41
CA ALA A 459 -19.54 -8.28 -1.69
C ALA A 459 -18.02 -8.40 -1.72
N TYR A 460 -17.34 -7.95 -0.67
CA TYR A 460 -15.88 -8.07 -0.58
C TYR A 460 -15.44 -9.54 -0.43
N ASP A 461 -16.13 -10.35 0.37
CA ASP A 461 -15.84 -11.80 0.45
C ASP A 461 -15.91 -12.48 -0.93
N LEU A 462 -16.90 -12.11 -1.75
CA LEU A 462 -17.06 -12.66 -3.10
C LEU A 462 -16.02 -12.14 -4.09
N MET A 463 -15.59 -10.88 -3.96
CA MET A 463 -14.51 -10.30 -4.77
C MET A 463 -13.19 -11.00 -4.47
N ASP A 464 -12.86 -11.18 -3.19
CA ASP A 464 -11.67 -11.91 -2.75
C ASP A 464 -11.69 -13.38 -3.21
N GLU A 465 -12.81 -14.09 -3.01
CA GLU A 465 -13.00 -15.47 -3.51
C GLU A 465 -12.76 -15.57 -5.03
N MET A 466 -13.14 -14.54 -5.76
CA MET A 466 -12.92 -14.50 -7.21
C MET A 466 -11.51 -14.04 -7.60
N GLY A 467 -10.65 -13.67 -6.63
CA GLY A 467 -9.27 -13.26 -6.85
C GLY A 467 -9.14 -11.83 -7.39
N VAL A 468 -10.12 -10.96 -7.12
CA VAL A 468 -10.01 -9.52 -7.36
C VAL A 468 -9.27 -8.88 -6.18
N PRO A 469 -8.25 -8.06 -6.39
CA PRO A 469 -7.64 -7.29 -5.29
C PRO A 469 -8.71 -6.53 -4.52
N THR A 470 -8.87 -6.85 -3.24
CA THR A 470 -10.04 -6.43 -2.44
C THR A 470 -9.59 -5.91 -1.07
N PRO A 471 -10.15 -4.78 -0.56
CA PRO A 471 -9.86 -4.29 0.77
C PRO A 471 -10.18 -5.31 1.86
N GLU A 472 -9.26 -5.50 2.80
CA GLU A 472 -9.56 -6.25 4.02
C GLU A 472 -10.62 -5.53 4.85
N HIS A 473 -11.41 -6.31 5.59
CA HIS A 473 -12.51 -5.75 6.37
C HIS A 473 -12.83 -6.62 7.59
N ALA A 474 -13.30 -5.98 8.66
CA ALA A 474 -13.78 -6.67 9.88
C ALA A 474 -14.79 -5.81 10.62
N TYR A 475 -15.69 -6.47 11.36
CA TYR A 475 -16.58 -5.75 12.26
C TYR A 475 -15.86 -5.26 13.51
N VAL A 476 -16.19 -4.05 13.94
CA VAL A 476 -15.69 -3.45 15.18
C VAL A 476 -16.83 -2.87 16.01
N ASN A 477 -16.80 -3.08 17.32
CA ASN A 477 -17.50 -2.23 18.26
C ASN A 477 -16.70 -0.95 18.42
N PHE A 478 -17.22 0.16 17.90
CA PHE A 478 -16.57 1.45 17.96
C PHE A 478 -16.97 2.18 19.24
N TYR A 479 -15.98 2.58 20.05
CA TYR A 479 -16.14 3.33 21.30
C TYR A 479 -15.54 4.73 21.17
N VAL A 480 -16.19 5.69 21.76
CA VAL A 480 -15.68 7.07 21.88
C VAL A 480 -15.60 7.41 23.37
N ASN A 481 -14.42 7.76 23.85
CA ASN A 481 -14.15 8.11 25.25
C ASN A 481 -14.70 7.06 26.26
N GLY A 482 -14.67 5.77 25.88
CA GLY A 482 -15.12 4.65 26.70
C GLY A 482 -16.61 4.28 26.57
N GLU A 483 -17.41 5.04 25.83
CA GLU A 483 -18.83 4.76 25.60
C GLU A 483 -19.02 4.11 24.23
N LEU A 484 -19.79 3.00 24.15
CA LEU A 484 -20.11 2.34 22.88
C LEU A 484 -20.86 3.30 21.94
N PHE A 485 -20.27 3.61 20.80
CA PHE A 485 -20.89 4.44 19.78
C PHE A 485 -21.72 3.60 18.80
N GLY A 486 -21.23 2.42 18.42
CA GLY A 486 -22.00 1.48 17.58
C GLY A 486 -21.18 0.35 17.00
N LEU A 487 -21.85 -0.54 16.27
CA LEU A 487 -21.24 -1.58 15.44
C LEU A 487 -20.92 -0.97 14.06
N TYR A 488 -19.66 -1.02 13.66
CA TYR A 488 -19.17 -0.50 12.38
C TYR A 488 -18.46 -1.60 11.58
N LEU A 489 -18.38 -1.43 10.26
CA LEU A 489 -17.45 -2.19 9.44
C LEU A 489 -16.18 -1.36 9.26
N MET A 490 -15.06 -1.87 9.74
CA MET A 490 -13.73 -1.34 9.47
C MET A 490 -13.27 -1.90 8.13
N VAL A 491 -12.83 -1.03 7.22
CA VAL A 491 -12.40 -1.38 5.87
C VAL A 491 -11.05 -0.74 5.59
N GLU A 492 -10.11 -1.52 5.07
CA GLU A 492 -8.80 -1.08 4.60
C GLU A 492 -8.95 0.05 3.57
N ALA A 493 -8.12 1.07 3.64
CA ALA A 493 -8.09 2.08 2.58
C ALA A 493 -7.38 1.52 1.35
N ILE A 494 -7.88 1.87 0.17
CA ILE A 494 -7.14 1.63 -1.08
C ILE A 494 -6.18 2.81 -1.25
N ASP A 495 -4.92 2.59 -0.92
CA ASP A 495 -3.81 3.55 -0.97
C ASP A 495 -2.50 2.85 -1.38
N GLY A 496 -1.35 3.49 -1.18
CA GLY A 496 -0.05 2.91 -1.53
C GLY A 496 0.24 1.59 -0.82
N GLU A 497 -0.16 1.43 0.45
CA GLU A 497 0.04 0.19 1.22
C GLU A 497 -0.80 -0.97 0.63
N PHE A 498 -2.04 -0.67 0.23
CA PHE A 498 -2.89 -1.64 -0.48
C PHE A 498 -2.27 -2.07 -1.81
N VAL A 499 -1.74 -1.11 -2.58
CA VAL A 499 -1.08 -1.38 -3.85
C VAL A 499 0.16 -2.25 -3.64
N GLU A 500 1.02 -1.92 -2.68
CA GLU A 500 2.22 -2.70 -2.33
C GLU A 500 1.88 -4.16 -1.98
N LYS A 501 0.75 -4.38 -1.32
CA LYS A 501 0.27 -5.71 -0.92
C LYS A 501 -0.25 -6.56 -2.09
N HIS A 502 -0.87 -5.93 -3.09
CA HIS A 502 -1.62 -6.65 -4.13
C HIS A 502 -0.94 -6.68 -5.50
N PHE A 503 0.03 -5.80 -5.78
CA PHE A 503 0.67 -5.66 -7.07
C PHE A 503 2.18 -5.82 -6.97
N ALA A 504 2.78 -6.43 -7.98
CA ALA A 504 4.24 -6.60 -8.03
C ALA A 504 4.96 -5.28 -8.30
N ASN A 505 4.38 -4.41 -9.14
CA ASN A 505 4.76 -3.01 -9.27
C ASN A 505 3.88 -2.18 -8.35
N SER A 506 4.46 -1.48 -7.37
CA SER A 506 3.74 -0.62 -6.44
C SER A 506 3.92 0.89 -6.73
N ASN A 507 4.63 1.21 -7.82
CA ASN A 507 4.94 2.60 -8.19
C ASN A 507 3.96 3.21 -9.20
N GLY A 508 2.94 2.46 -9.63
CA GLY A 508 1.94 2.92 -10.57
C GLY A 508 0.96 3.95 -9.99
N ASP A 509 0.25 4.61 -10.87
CA ASP A 509 -0.74 5.62 -10.50
C ASP A 509 -2.05 4.96 -10.05
N LEU A 510 -2.50 5.33 -8.87
CA LEU A 510 -3.80 4.93 -8.34
C LEU A 510 -4.80 6.07 -8.51
N TYR A 511 -5.90 5.82 -9.17
CA TYR A 511 -6.98 6.80 -9.37
C TYR A 511 -8.25 6.40 -8.65
N LYS A 512 -8.87 7.37 -7.99
CA LYS A 512 -10.20 7.24 -7.40
C LYS A 512 -11.23 8.00 -8.22
N PRO A 513 -12.05 7.32 -9.00
CA PRO A 513 -13.25 7.89 -9.61
C PRO A 513 -14.27 8.30 -8.54
N ASP A 514 -14.60 9.59 -8.46
CA ASP A 514 -15.45 10.16 -7.41
C ASP A 514 -16.37 11.25 -7.96
N GLY A 515 -17.41 10.84 -8.67
CA GLY A 515 -18.37 11.76 -9.29
C GLY A 515 -19.05 11.16 -10.51
N THR A 516 -19.92 11.93 -11.15
CA THR A 516 -20.70 11.46 -12.31
C THR A 516 -19.95 11.50 -13.63
N GLY A 517 -18.77 12.12 -13.67
CA GLY A 517 -17.84 12.15 -14.81
C GLY A 517 -16.82 11.02 -14.81
N SER A 518 -17.00 10.02 -13.95
CA SER A 518 -16.08 8.89 -13.79
C SER A 518 -16.41 7.71 -14.71
N ASP A 519 -17.03 7.96 -15.84
CA ASP A 519 -17.49 6.94 -16.82
C ASP A 519 -16.41 6.46 -17.79
N LEU A 520 -15.20 7.04 -17.72
CA LEU A 520 -14.04 6.76 -18.56
C LEU A 520 -14.30 7.04 -20.06
N LEU A 521 -15.15 8.00 -20.37
CA LEU A 521 -15.35 8.50 -21.73
C LEU A 521 -14.21 9.46 -22.10
N TRP A 522 -13.80 9.42 -23.37
CA TRP A 522 -12.74 10.27 -23.89
C TRP A 522 -13.14 11.76 -23.91
N LEU A 523 -12.39 12.58 -23.17
CA LEU A 523 -12.60 14.03 -23.06
C LEU A 523 -11.44 14.85 -23.66
N GLY A 524 -10.44 14.19 -24.29
CA GLY A 524 -9.25 14.80 -24.86
C GLY A 524 -8.02 14.63 -23.97
N ASP A 525 -6.86 15.10 -24.45
CA ASP A 525 -5.52 14.88 -23.89
C ASP A 525 -5.24 15.67 -22.59
N ASP A 526 -6.15 16.54 -22.16
CA ASP A 526 -5.95 17.38 -20.98
C ASP A 526 -6.55 16.72 -19.75
N ILE A 527 -5.71 16.29 -18.80
CA ILE A 527 -6.13 15.66 -17.53
C ILE A 527 -7.12 16.54 -16.75
N GLN A 528 -7.03 17.87 -16.89
CA GLN A 528 -7.94 18.81 -16.25
C GLN A 528 -9.41 18.69 -16.76
N SER A 529 -9.64 17.96 -17.83
CA SER A 529 -10.98 17.63 -18.31
C SER A 529 -11.65 16.52 -17.51
N TYR A 530 -10.89 15.73 -16.77
CA TYR A 530 -11.32 14.55 -15.99
C TYR A 530 -11.49 14.90 -14.51
N THR A 531 -12.33 15.92 -14.23
CA THR A 531 -12.46 16.53 -12.89
C THR A 531 -12.99 15.61 -11.80
N ASP A 532 -13.58 14.47 -12.17
CA ASP A 532 -14.15 13.48 -11.23
C ASP A 532 -13.23 12.24 -11.07
N ILE A 533 -12.01 12.29 -11.61
CA ILE A 533 -10.97 11.27 -11.45
C ILE A 533 -9.86 11.86 -10.57
N ASN A 534 -9.71 11.34 -9.36
CA ASN A 534 -8.77 11.87 -8.38
C ASN A 534 -7.56 10.94 -8.25
N LEU A 535 -6.38 11.45 -8.52
CA LEU A 535 -5.12 10.75 -8.27
C LEU A 535 -4.93 10.55 -6.76
N GLN A 536 -4.39 9.41 -6.34
CA GLN A 536 -4.20 9.03 -4.94
C GLN A 536 -2.74 8.66 -4.61
N THR A 537 -1.90 8.46 -5.61
CA THR A 537 -0.47 8.19 -5.50
C THR A 537 0.25 9.02 -6.57
N ASN A 538 1.53 9.30 -6.38
CA ASN A 538 2.37 10.00 -7.35
C ASN A 538 1.88 11.40 -7.77
N GLU A 539 1.13 12.11 -6.90
CA GLU A 539 0.53 13.41 -7.23
C GLU A 539 1.55 14.42 -7.75
N ASP A 540 2.81 14.33 -7.30
CA ASP A 540 3.89 15.26 -7.64
C ASP A 540 4.79 14.76 -8.79
N THR A 541 4.68 13.50 -9.18
CA THR A 541 5.62 12.87 -10.13
C THR A 541 5.00 12.43 -11.44
N THR A 542 3.71 12.07 -11.48
CA THR A 542 3.05 11.61 -12.69
C THR A 542 2.74 12.74 -13.67
N ASP A 543 2.85 12.46 -14.97
CA ASP A 543 2.32 13.32 -16.04
C ASP A 543 0.90 12.91 -16.47
N ASN A 544 0.33 11.87 -15.84
CA ASN A 544 -0.96 11.23 -16.18
C ASN A 544 -1.03 10.70 -17.63
N GLY A 545 0.10 10.52 -18.30
CA GLY A 545 0.15 10.10 -19.69
C GLY A 545 -0.43 8.70 -19.89
N ALA A 546 -0.15 7.75 -18.97
CA ALA A 546 -0.70 6.40 -19.02
C ALA A 546 -2.23 6.40 -18.91
N PHE A 547 -2.80 7.18 -17.99
CA PHE A 547 -4.26 7.34 -17.85
C PHE A 547 -4.91 7.92 -19.10
N ILE A 548 -4.33 8.97 -19.69
CA ILE A 548 -4.84 9.59 -20.93
C ILE A 548 -4.82 8.57 -22.08
N ASN A 549 -3.72 7.85 -22.26
CA ASN A 549 -3.60 6.80 -23.28
C ASN A 549 -4.60 5.66 -23.04
N PHE A 550 -4.83 5.30 -21.78
CA PHE A 550 -5.84 4.30 -21.41
C PHE A 550 -7.23 4.71 -21.85
N VAL A 551 -7.68 5.93 -21.51
CA VAL A 551 -9.03 6.40 -21.88
C VAL A 551 -9.16 6.60 -23.39
N GLU A 552 -8.10 7.05 -24.10
CA GLU A 552 -8.08 7.12 -25.56
C GLU A 552 -8.22 5.72 -26.18
N SER A 553 -7.52 4.71 -25.66
CA SER A 553 -7.62 3.33 -26.13
C SER A 553 -9.03 2.75 -25.95
N LEU A 554 -9.73 3.14 -24.85
CA LEU A 554 -11.13 2.77 -24.66
C LEU A 554 -12.04 3.38 -25.71
N ASP A 555 -11.85 4.64 -26.11
CA ASP A 555 -12.62 5.30 -27.16
C ASP A 555 -12.38 4.67 -28.53
N ASP A 556 -11.15 4.21 -28.79
CA ASP A 556 -10.81 3.47 -30.02
C ASP A 556 -11.32 2.00 -30.01
N GLY A 557 -11.90 1.54 -28.91
CA GLY A 557 -12.45 0.19 -28.77
C GLY A 557 -11.39 -0.88 -28.46
N GLU A 558 -10.21 -0.48 -28.02
CA GLU A 558 -9.12 -1.38 -27.65
C GLU A 558 -9.26 -1.89 -26.21
N THR A 559 -8.64 -3.04 -25.93
CA THR A 559 -8.66 -3.69 -24.60
C THR A 559 -7.25 -4.04 -24.11
N SER A 560 -6.22 -3.64 -24.83
CA SER A 560 -4.82 -3.99 -24.51
C SER A 560 -4.31 -3.33 -23.23
N ALA A 561 -4.89 -2.19 -22.85
CA ALA A 561 -4.57 -1.47 -21.62
C ALA A 561 -5.48 -1.84 -20.44
N ILE A 562 -6.20 -2.97 -20.49
CA ILE A 562 -7.10 -3.44 -19.46
C ILE A 562 -6.60 -4.78 -18.92
N GLU A 563 -6.53 -4.95 -17.57
CA GLU A 563 -6.45 -6.28 -16.97
C GLU A 563 -7.82 -6.98 -17.10
N VAL A 564 -8.02 -7.64 -18.24
CA VAL A 564 -9.33 -8.16 -18.67
C VAL A 564 -9.86 -9.21 -17.72
N ASP A 565 -9.01 -10.12 -17.21
CA ASP A 565 -9.46 -11.21 -16.33
C ASP A 565 -9.97 -10.67 -14.98
N THR A 566 -9.27 -9.72 -14.38
CA THR A 566 -9.69 -9.02 -13.17
C THR A 566 -11.01 -8.28 -13.38
N LEU A 567 -11.17 -7.59 -14.51
CA LEU A 567 -12.43 -6.91 -14.83
C LEU A 567 -13.59 -7.91 -14.96
N LEU A 568 -13.41 -9.06 -15.63
CA LEU A 568 -14.45 -10.06 -15.81
C LEU A 568 -14.88 -10.68 -14.46
N ARG A 569 -13.94 -10.90 -13.55
CA ARG A 569 -14.19 -11.36 -12.17
C ARG A 569 -14.97 -10.31 -11.38
N TYR A 570 -14.50 -9.06 -11.37
CA TYR A 570 -15.18 -7.93 -10.74
C TYR A 570 -16.62 -7.80 -11.27
N MET A 571 -16.81 -7.83 -12.59
CA MET A 571 -18.13 -7.72 -13.21
C MET A 571 -19.02 -8.91 -12.88
N SER A 572 -18.48 -10.12 -12.73
CA SER A 572 -19.29 -11.30 -12.37
C SER A 572 -19.90 -11.16 -10.97
N VAL A 573 -19.15 -10.65 -10.00
CA VAL A 573 -19.66 -10.37 -8.65
C VAL A 573 -20.64 -9.20 -8.66
N SER A 574 -20.22 -8.06 -9.21
CA SER A 574 -21.00 -6.83 -9.22
C SER A 574 -22.36 -7.01 -9.91
N THR A 575 -22.39 -7.72 -11.05
CA THR A 575 -23.62 -8.11 -11.77
C THR A 575 -24.47 -9.07 -10.98
N SER A 576 -23.86 -10.07 -10.31
CA SER A 576 -24.62 -11.04 -9.48
C SER A 576 -25.32 -10.37 -8.32
N LEU A 577 -24.70 -9.36 -7.73
CA LEU A 577 -25.26 -8.58 -6.62
C LEU A 577 -26.19 -7.44 -7.07
N SER A 578 -26.34 -7.23 -8.39
CA SER A 578 -27.05 -6.07 -8.96
C SER A 578 -26.59 -4.76 -8.29
N ASN A 579 -25.28 -4.56 -8.17
CA ASN A 579 -24.70 -3.36 -7.58
C ASN A 579 -24.66 -2.23 -8.61
N LEU A 580 -25.73 -1.46 -8.72
CA LEU A 580 -25.83 -0.33 -9.65
C LEU A 580 -25.29 0.99 -9.04
N ASP A 581 -24.63 0.92 -7.87
CA ASP A 581 -23.90 2.04 -7.27
C ASP A 581 -22.38 1.89 -7.49
N SER A 582 -22.00 1.44 -8.66
CA SER A 582 -20.61 1.26 -9.09
C SER A 582 -20.42 1.71 -10.53
N TYR A 583 -19.30 1.37 -11.18
CA TYR A 583 -18.97 1.77 -12.56
C TYR A 583 -20.12 1.53 -13.55
N HIS A 584 -20.84 0.43 -13.45
CA HIS A 584 -21.92 0.08 -14.39
C HIS A 584 -23.27 0.74 -14.07
N GLY A 585 -23.36 1.47 -12.97
CA GLY A 585 -24.56 2.21 -12.61
C GLY A 585 -24.64 3.62 -13.20
N THR A 586 -25.66 4.37 -12.78
CA THR A 586 -25.92 5.73 -13.31
C THR A 586 -24.81 6.73 -12.95
N LEU A 587 -24.22 6.60 -11.76
CA LEU A 587 -23.23 7.54 -11.24
C LEU A 587 -21.79 7.19 -11.66
N ALA A 588 -21.53 5.96 -12.09
CA ALA A 588 -20.23 5.46 -12.54
C ALA A 588 -19.08 5.78 -11.57
N HIS A 589 -19.27 5.49 -10.29
CA HIS A 589 -18.32 5.76 -9.20
C HIS A 589 -18.12 4.50 -8.32
N ASN A 590 -17.58 4.64 -7.10
CA ASN A 590 -17.36 3.54 -6.16
C ASN A 590 -16.49 2.42 -6.73
N TYR A 591 -15.37 2.79 -7.33
CA TYR A 591 -14.30 1.91 -7.75
C TYR A 591 -12.99 2.69 -7.72
N TYR A 592 -11.87 1.97 -7.79
CA TYR A 592 -10.56 2.54 -8.09
C TYR A 592 -10.03 1.90 -9.35
N ILE A 593 -9.09 2.54 -10.01
CA ILE A 593 -8.27 1.95 -11.06
C ILE A 593 -6.80 2.16 -10.75
N TYR A 594 -6.03 1.13 -10.97
CA TYR A 594 -4.59 1.12 -10.73
C TYR A 594 -3.85 0.84 -12.02
N ASP A 595 -2.87 1.67 -12.34
CA ASP A 595 -1.95 1.53 -13.47
C ASP A 595 -0.80 0.60 -13.08
N ASP A 596 -0.78 -0.61 -13.62
CA ASP A 596 0.33 -1.55 -13.49
C ASP A 596 1.07 -1.59 -14.83
N ASP A 597 2.07 -0.72 -15.01
CA ASP A 597 2.87 -0.58 -16.24
C ASP A 597 2.03 -0.39 -17.53
N GLY A 598 1.05 0.50 -17.49
CA GLY A 598 0.16 0.81 -18.61
C GLY A 598 -1.01 -0.16 -18.79
N VAL A 599 -1.18 -1.14 -17.90
CA VAL A 599 -2.33 -2.06 -17.84
C VAL A 599 -3.17 -1.76 -16.61
N PHE A 600 -4.40 -1.32 -16.81
CA PHE A 600 -5.27 -0.83 -15.73
C PHE A 600 -6.14 -1.93 -15.12
N SER A 601 -6.06 -2.06 -13.80
CA SER A 601 -6.89 -2.95 -12.98
C SER A 601 -7.99 -2.19 -12.27
N ILE A 602 -9.23 -2.71 -12.28
CA ILE A 602 -10.35 -2.19 -11.50
C ILE A 602 -10.35 -2.78 -10.09
N LEU A 603 -10.59 -1.92 -9.07
CA LEU A 603 -10.63 -2.33 -7.66
C LEU A 603 -11.99 -1.99 -7.04
N PRO A 604 -12.57 -2.87 -6.21
CA PRO A 604 -13.89 -2.67 -5.62
C PRO A 604 -13.85 -1.68 -4.45
N TRP A 605 -14.84 -0.78 -4.40
CA TRP A 605 -15.01 0.16 -3.32
C TRP A 605 -16.48 0.45 -3.02
N ASP A 606 -16.85 0.59 -1.72
CA ASP A 606 -18.15 1.06 -1.22
C ASP A 606 -19.36 0.25 -1.74
N PHE A 607 -19.38 -1.06 -1.44
CA PHE A 607 -20.41 -2.00 -1.93
C PHE A 607 -21.65 -2.12 -1.02
N ASN A 608 -21.86 -1.20 -0.09
CA ASN A 608 -22.99 -1.19 0.85
C ASN A 608 -24.36 -1.11 0.17
N GLU A 609 -24.44 -0.52 -1.03
CA GLU A 609 -25.66 -0.38 -1.83
C GLU A 609 -25.90 -1.58 -2.78
N SER A 610 -25.17 -2.68 -2.62
CA SER A 610 -25.38 -3.94 -3.32
C SER A 610 -26.78 -4.55 -3.04
N PHE A 611 -27.11 -5.66 -3.68
CA PHE A 611 -28.39 -6.36 -3.60
C PHE A 611 -29.57 -5.49 -4.06
N GLY A 612 -29.32 -4.67 -5.10
CA GLY A 612 -30.34 -3.82 -5.68
C GLY A 612 -30.86 -2.73 -4.75
N THR A 613 -30.09 -2.37 -3.72
CA THR A 613 -30.44 -1.28 -2.80
C THR A 613 -30.40 0.05 -3.55
N PHE A 614 -29.34 0.33 -4.31
CA PHE A 614 -29.30 1.47 -5.23
C PHE A 614 -30.00 1.12 -6.56
N ASN A 615 -30.97 1.91 -6.94
CA ASN A 615 -31.77 1.69 -8.14
C ASN A 615 -32.16 3.01 -8.86
N MET A 616 -31.27 3.99 -8.80
CA MET A 616 -31.44 5.29 -9.43
C MET A 616 -31.74 5.13 -10.92
N ASN A 617 -32.78 5.82 -11.40
CA ASN A 617 -33.31 5.77 -12.77
C ASN A 617 -33.91 4.42 -13.21
N CYS A 618 -34.01 3.40 -12.34
CA CYS A 618 -34.61 2.10 -12.63
C CYS A 618 -36.11 2.02 -12.20
N ASN A 619 -36.86 3.07 -12.40
CA ASN A 619 -38.26 3.13 -11.96
C ASN A 619 -39.14 2.10 -12.67
N GLY A 620 -39.75 1.20 -11.89
CA GLY A 620 -40.67 0.19 -12.41
C GLY A 620 -40.01 -1.05 -12.98
N VAL A 621 -38.69 -1.16 -12.88
CA VAL A 621 -37.91 -2.32 -13.29
C VAL A 621 -37.47 -3.08 -12.05
N ASP A 622 -37.53 -4.42 -12.07
CA ASP A 622 -36.97 -5.26 -11.00
C ASP A 622 -35.51 -5.47 -11.23
N VAL A 623 -34.65 -4.84 -10.43
CA VAL A 623 -33.18 -4.91 -10.57
C VAL A 623 -32.62 -6.32 -10.38
N ARG A 624 -33.39 -7.25 -9.81
CA ARG A 624 -33.02 -8.68 -9.74
C ARG A 624 -33.05 -9.38 -11.10
N GLU A 625 -33.61 -8.71 -12.13
CA GLU A 625 -33.66 -9.18 -13.53
C GLU A 625 -32.55 -8.52 -14.39
N LEU A 626 -31.58 -7.82 -13.77
CA LEU A 626 -30.46 -7.19 -14.48
C LEU A 626 -29.85 -8.15 -15.50
N TYR A 627 -29.68 -7.69 -16.74
CA TYR A 627 -29.06 -8.46 -17.80
C TYR A 627 -27.62 -8.83 -17.45
N ILE A 628 -27.20 -10.02 -17.81
CA ILE A 628 -25.80 -10.42 -17.58
C ILE A 628 -24.85 -9.90 -18.66
N ASP A 629 -25.28 -9.80 -19.92
CA ASP A 629 -24.46 -9.35 -21.04
C ASP A 629 -24.61 -7.84 -21.33
N GLU A 630 -25.53 -7.18 -20.68
CA GLU A 630 -25.73 -5.72 -20.68
C GLU A 630 -26.04 -5.26 -19.24
N PRO A 631 -25.07 -5.44 -18.30
CA PRO A 631 -25.32 -5.23 -16.88
C PRO A 631 -25.19 -3.75 -16.47
N VAL A 632 -25.70 -2.83 -17.30
CA VAL A 632 -25.57 -1.39 -17.12
C VAL A 632 -26.96 -0.73 -16.94
N SER A 633 -27.02 0.32 -16.12
CA SER A 633 -28.26 1.06 -15.91
C SER A 633 -28.66 1.90 -17.10
N GLY A 634 -27.71 2.63 -17.69
CA GLY A 634 -27.82 3.46 -18.89
C GLY A 634 -27.28 2.79 -20.15
N ALA A 635 -27.01 3.57 -21.20
CA ALA A 635 -26.52 3.02 -22.45
C ALA A 635 -25.16 2.32 -22.28
N LEU A 636 -25.01 1.11 -22.87
CA LEU A 636 -23.77 0.34 -22.81
C LEU A 636 -22.59 1.14 -23.41
N SER A 637 -22.84 1.96 -24.44
CA SER A 637 -21.84 2.84 -25.06
C SER A 637 -21.32 3.94 -24.13
N GLU A 638 -21.97 4.19 -22.98
CA GLU A 638 -21.50 5.12 -21.95
C GLU A 638 -20.64 4.43 -20.89
N ARG A 639 -20.29 3.18 -21.11
CA ARG A 639 -19.43 2.36 -20.24
C ARG A 639 -18.38 1.63 -21.09
N PRO A 640 -17.42 2.38 -21.67
CA PRO A 640 -16.47 1.82 -22.64
C PRO A 640 -15.67 0.65 -22.10
N LEU A 641 -15.29 0.65 -20.82
CA LEU A 641 -14.59 -0.45 -20.20
C LEU A 641 -15.36 -1.79 -20.33
N ILE A 642 -16.69 -1.78 -20.10
CA ILE A 642 -17.53 -2.97 -20.25
C ILE A 642 -17.83 -3.24 -21.73
N ALA A 643 -18.19 -2.21 -22.48
CA ALA A 643 -18.61 -2.33 -23.87
C ALA A 643 -17.54 -2.98 -24.74
N ASN A 644 -16.27 -2.55 -24.59
CA ASN A 644 -15.15 -3.06 -25.36
C ASN A 644 -14.82 -4.52 -24.99
N VAL A 645 -14.75 -4.82 -23.69
CA VAL A 645 -14.41 -6.17 -23.24
C VAL A 645 -15.50 -7.17 -23.58
N PHE A 646 -16.79 -6.79 -23.46
CA PHE A 646 -17.92 -7.66 -23.79
C PHE A 646 -18.20 -7.75 -25.31
N ALA A 647 -17.57 -6.92 -26.13
CA ALA A 647 -17.66 -7.07 -27.59
C ALA A 647 -16.97 -8.36 -28.09
N GLU A 648 -16.00 -8.89 -27.34
CA GLU A 648 -15.28 -10.10 -27.67
C GLU A 648 -15.96 -11.34 -27.08
N GLN A 649 -16.42 -12.26 -27.94
CA GLN A 649 -17.14 -13.46 -27.50
C GLN A 649 -16.30 -14.32 -26.55
N SER A 650 -15.00 -14.40 -26.73
CA SER A 650 -14.09 -15.13 -25.83
C SER A 650 -14.15 -14.60 -24.40
N ASN A 651 -14.26 -13.29 -24.21
CA ASN A 651 -14.39 -12.67 -22.90
C ASN A 651 -15.75 -12.94 -22.27
N LEU A 652 -16.84 -12.88 -23.07
CA LEU A 652 -18.16 -13.27 -22.60
C LEU A 652 -18.20 -14.75 -22.17
N ASP A 653 -17.54 -15.65 -22.91
CA ASP A 653 -17.47 -17.06 -22.55
C ASP A 653 -16.75 -17.27 -21.19
N VAL A 654 -15.68 -16.55 -20.93
CA VAL A 654 -14.98 -16.54 -19.62
C VAL A 654 -15.86 -15.96 -18.54
N TYR A 655 -16.46 -14.80 -18.77
CA TYR A 655 -17.38 -14.15 -17.83
C TYR A 655 -18.56 -15.05 -17.46
N HIS A 656 -19.20 -15.72 -18.44
CA HIS A 656 -20.23 -16.70 -18.18
C HIS A 656 -19.76 -17.90 -17.35
N SER A 657 -18.48 -18.30 -17.51
CA SER A 657 -17.90 -19.34 -16.66
C SER A 657 -17.78 -18.89 -15.20
N TYR A 658 -17.41 -17.60 -14.96
CA TYR A 658 -17.36 -17.02 -13.61
C TYR A 658 -18.76 -16.89 -12.99
N LEU A 659 -19.75 -16.41 -13.75
CA LEU A 659 -21.14 -16.42 -13.28
C LEU A 659 -21.62 -17.83 -12.94
N THR A 660 -21.28 -18.82 -13.76
CA THR A 660 -21.61 -20.23 -13.53
C THR A 660 -20.93 -20.77 -12.27
N GLN A 661 -19.66 -20.42 -12.02
CA GLN A 661 -18.94 -20.74 -10.79
C GLN A 661 -19.67 -20.17 -9.58
N LEU A 662 -20.00 -18.89 -9.59
CA LEU A 662 -20.69 -18.21 -8.47
C LEU A 662 -22.06 -18.84 -8.19
N ILE A 663 -22.93 -19.03 -9.19
CA ILE A 663 -24.30 -19.56 -8.97
C ILE A 663 -24.31 -21.02 -8.51
N ASN A 664 -23.30 -21.81 -8.84
CA ASN A 664 -23.17 -23.21 -8.38
C ASN A 664 -22.33 -23.34 -7.09
N GLY A 665 -21.59 -22.31 -6.72
CA GLY A 665 -20.72 -22.21 -5.54
C GLY A 665 -21.36 -21.34 -4.45
N SER A 666 -20.72 -20.21 -4.17
CA SER A 666 -21.00 -19.33 -3.02
C SER A 666 -22.38 -18.68 -3.08
N LEU A 667 -22.97 -18.46 -4.26
CA LEU A 667 -24.33 -17.93 -4.42
C LEU A 667 -25.40 -19.01 -4.45
N SER A 668 -25.06 -20.32 -4.43
CA SER A 668 -26.07 -21.37 -4.34
C SER A 668 -26.90 -21.21 -3.06
N SER A 669 -28.20 -21.56 -3.12
CA SER A 669 -29.16 -21.26 -2.05
C SER A 669 -28.70 -21.72 -0.67
N ASP A 670 -28.11 -22.90 -0.58
CA ASP A 670 -27.70 -23.48 0.69
C ASP A 670 -26.40 -22.82 1.21
N THR A 671 -25.40 -22.62 0.33
CA THR A 671 -24.11 -22.01 0.69
C THR A 671 -24.30 -20.54 1.08
N PHE A 672 -25.04 -19.79 0.26
CA PHE A 672 -25.31 -18.36 0.54
C PHE A 672 -26.09 -18.19 1.85
N SER A 673 -27.12 -19.00 2.08
CA SER A 673 -27.91 -18.94 3.32
C SER A 673 -27.06 -19.31 4.55
N ALA A 674 -26.14 -20.27 4.41
CA ALA A 674 -25.22 -20.65 5.47
C ALA A 674 -24.29 -19.48 5.80
N ARG A 675 -23.71 -18.80 4.80
CA ARG A 675 -22.84 -17.61 5.00
C ARG A 675 -23.59 -16.45 5.66
N VAL A 676 -24.81 -16.14 5.21
CA VAL A 676 -25.65 -15.11 5.85
C VAL A 676 -25.90 -15.42 7.32
N ASN A 677 -26.18 -16.69 7.66
CA ASN A 677 -26.41 -17.08 9.05
C ASN A 677 -25.13 -17.03 9.89
N GLU A 678 -24.00 -17.42 9.33
CA GLU A 678 -22.69 -17.34 10.01
C GLU A 678 -22.37 -15.90 10.41
N ILE A 679 -22.47 -14.94 9.46
CA ILE A 679 -22.25 -13.52 9.74
C ILE A 679 -23.31 -13.02 10.74
N ALA A 680 -24.58 -13.41 10.58
CA ALA A 680 -25.64 -13.01 11.50
C ALA A 680 -25.36 -13.49 12.94
N ASP A 681 -24.89 -14.70 13.12
CA ASP A 681 -24.55 -15.26 14.43
C ASP A 681 -23.36 -14.51 15.06
N LEU A 682 -22.39 -14.08 14.25
CA LEU A 682 -21.25 -13.27 14.69
C LEU A 682 -21.70 -11.89 15.22
N ILE A 683 -22.58 -11.17 14.49
CA ILE A 683 -22.88 -9.77 14.80
C ILE A 683 -24.19 -9.53 15.56
N ARG A 684 -25.06 -10.54 15.71
CA ARG A 684 -26.43 -10.38 16.25
C ARG A 684 -26.50 -9.68 17.61
N GLU A 685 -25.65 -10.08 18.56
CA GLU A 685 -25.61 -9.46 19.89
C GLU A 685 -25.13 -7.99 19.80
N HIS A 686 -24.18 -7.72 18.92
CA HIS A 686 -23.64 -6.38 18.71
C HIS A 686 -24.67 -5.43 18.07
N VAL A 687 -25.43 -5.91 17.08
CA VAL A 687 -26.55 -5.16 16.48
C VAL A 687 -27.65 -4.86 17.52
N GLN A 688 -27.95 -5.80 18.42
CA GLN A 688 -28.93 -5.58 19.49
C GLN A 688 -28.49 -4.50 20.47
N ASN A 689 -27.19 -4.39 20.71
CA ASN A 689 -26.60 -3.45 21.67
C ASN A 689 -26.15 -2.13 21.02
N ASP A 690 -26.29 -1.97 19.72
CA ASP A 690 -25.85 -0.78 18.96
C ASP A 690 -26.75 0.43 19.24
N PRO A 691 -26.28 1.45 19.99
CA PRO A 691 -27.09 2.57 20.43
C PRO A 691 -27.42 3.57 19.31
N THR A 692 -26.64 3.56 18.21
CA THR A 692 -26.78 4.49 17.07
C THR A 692 -27.36 3.84 15.82
N SER A 693 -27.77 2.56 15.89
CA SER A 693 -28.34 1.81 14.76
C SER A 693 -29.44 2.57 14.03
N PHE A 694 -29.39 2.62 12.70
CA PHE A 694 -30.45 3.25 11.88
C PHE A 694 -31.77 2.48 11.92
N TYR A 695 -31.73 1.14 12.05
CA TYR A 695 -32.87 0.28 11.78
C TYR A 695 -33.32 -0.57 13.00
N GLY A 696 -32.41 -0.88 13.90
CA GLY A 696 -32.66 -1.78 15.03
C GLY A 696 -32.72 -3.26 14.68
N SER A 697 -32.70 -4.10 15.73
CA SER A 697 -32.54 -5.56 15.61
C SER A 697 -33.68 -6.28 14.88
N ASP A 698 -34.93 -5.78 14.95
CA ASP A 698 -36.07 -6.40 14.27
C ASP A 698 -35.95 -6.29 12.75
N TYR A 699 -35.44 -5.16 12.25
CA TYR A 699 -35.16 -4.96 10.83
C TYR A 699 -34.00 -5.82 10.36
N PHE A 700 -32.97 -5.94 11.17
CA PHE A 700 -31.84 -6.82 10.93
C PHE A 700 -32.31 -8.26 10.70
N GLU A 701 -33.01 -8.86 11.67
CA GLU A 701 -33.49 -10.25 11.56
C GLU A 701 -34.42 -10.48 10.37
N GLN A 702 -35.30 -9.54 10.08
CA GLN A 702 -36.18 -9.67 8.94
C GLN A 702 -35.46 -9.57 7.60
N ASN A 703 -34.46 -8.66 7.50
CA ASN A 703 -33.75 -8.40 6.26
C ASN A 703 -32.78 -9.53 5.86
N LEU A 704 -32.44 -10.44 6.77
CA LEU A 704 -31.68 -11.65 6.41
C LEU A 704 -32.41 -12.50 5.35
N THR A 705 -33.74 -12.55 5.42
CA THR A 705 -34.54 -13.47 4.57
C THR A 705 -35.63 -12.81 3.76
N SER A 706 -36.14 -11.67 4.20
CA SER A 706 -37.35 -11.05 3.64
C SER A 706 -37.15 -9.58 3.35
N THR A 707 -37.82 -9.08 2.31
CA THR A 707 -37.84 -7.65 2.01
C THR A 707 -38.45 -6.87 3.17
N THR A 708 -37.73 -5.83 3.61
CA THR A 708 -38.08 -4.99 4.75
C THR A 708 -38.00 -3.53 4.32
N GLY A 709 -39.18 -2.86 4.27
CA GLY A 709 -39.28 -1.53 3.67
C GLY A 709 -38.89 -1.56 2.19
N GLN A 710 -37.87 -0.79 1.82
CA GLN A 710 -37.35 -0.73 0.45
C GLN A 710 -36.19 -1.72 0.19
N PHE A 711 -35.70 -2.37 1.22
CA PHE A 711 -34.52 -3.22 1.15
C PHE A 711 -34.90 -4.67 0.91
N TYR A 712 -34.39 -5.28 -0.15
CA TYR A 712 -34.56 -6.72 -0.37
C TYR A 712 -33.90 -7.52 0.75
N GLY A 713 -34.53 -8.63 1.17
CA GLY A 713 -33.90 -9.58 2.07
C GLY A 713 -32.80 -10.35 1.35
N LEU A 714 -31.65 -10.54 2.00
CA LEU A 714 -30.45 -11.09 1.38
C LEU A 714 -30.70 -12.45 0.70
N THR A 715 -31.20 -13.42 1.45
CA THR A 715 -31.39 -14.77 0.90
C THR A 715 -32.51 -14.84 -0.15
N SER A 716 -33.60 -14.07 0.03
CA SER A 716 -34.68 -14.01 -0.97
C SER A 716 -34.27 -13.29 -2.25
N PHE A 717 -33.44 -12.25 -2.15
CA PHE A 717 -32.84 -11.58 -3.30
C PHE A 717 -32.00 -12.58 -4.09
N MET A 718 -31.04 -13.22 -3.41
CA MET A 718 -30.09 -14.12 -4.07
C MET A 718 -30.80 -15.34 -4.69
N GLN A 719 -31.76 -15.92 -4.00
CA GLN A 719 -32.55 -17.03 -4.57
C GLN A 719 -33.22 -16.66 -5.90
N TYR A 720 -33.81 -15.45 -5.97
CA TYR A 720 -34.43 -14.97 -7.21
C TYR A 720 -33.36 -14.66 -8.28
N ARG A 721 -32.29 -13.95 -7.89
CA ARG A 721 -31.24 -13.53 -8.80
C ARG A 721 -30.50 -14.69 -9.45
N VAL A 722 -30.12 -15.70 -8.67
CA VAL A 722 -29.50 -16.95 -9.18
C VAL A 722 -30.39 -17.65 -10.19
N ALA A 723 -31.67 -17.80 -9.90
CA ALA A 723 -32.61 -18.42 -10.85
C ALA A 723 -32.74 -17.60 -12.15
N ASN A 724 -32.73 -16.29 -12.04
CA ASN A 724 -32.80 -15.40 -13.21
C ASN A 724 -31.49 -15.46 -14.04
N MET A 725 -30.31 -15.37 -13.41
CA MET A 725 -29.03 -15.52 -14.11
C MET A 725 -28.88 -16.88 -14.78
N ALA A 726 -29.26 -17.96 -14.11
CA ALA A 726 -29.24 -19.31 -14.71
C ALA A 726 -30.12 -19.40 -15.97
N ALA A 727 -31.29 -18.78 -15.94
CA ALA A 727 -32.19 -18.72 -17.10
C ALA A 727 -31.69 -17.82 -18.23
N GLN A 728 -30.89 -16.82 -17.93
CA GLN A 728 -30.19 -16.01 -18.93
C GLN A 728 -29.00 -16.79 -19.54
N LEU A 729 -28.21 -17.48 -18.73
CA LEU A 729 -27.08 -18.31 -19.17
C LEU A 729 -27.51 -19.48 -20.06
N ASP A 730 -28.68 -20.10 -19.79
CA ASP A 730 -29.20 -21.21 -20.61
C ASP A 730 -30.02 -20.74 -21.82
N GLY A 731 -30.20 -19.42 -22.01
CA GLY A 731 -30.94 -18.81 -23.11
C GLY A 731 -32.46 -18.86 -22.97
N THR A 732 -33.00 -19.23 -21.82
CA THR A 732 -34.43 -19.23 -21.51
C THR A 732 -34.97 -17.79 -21.35
N LEU A 733 -34.13 -16.89 -20.81
CA LEU A 733 -34.37 -15.46 -20.73
C LEU A 733 -33.32 -14.68 -21.56
N PRO A 734 -33.66 -13.47 -22.04
CA PRO A 734 -32.68 -12.63 -22.72
C PRO A 734 -31.58 -12.20 -21.73
N SER A 735 -30.34 -12.30 -22.18
CA SER A 735 -29.14 -11.90 -21.41
C SER A 735 -28.71 -10.45 -21.67
N ALA A 736 -29.24 -9.83 -22.75
CA ALA A 736 -29.01 -8.44 -23.14
C ALA A 736 -30.28 -7.79 -23.66
N GLY A 737 -30.32 -6.45 -23.67
CA GLY A 737 -31.33 -5.64 -24.29
C GLY A 737 -30.96 -5.17 -25.69
N ASP A 738 -31.16 -3.90 -25.98
CA ASP A 738 -30.86 -3.25 -27.26
C ASP A 738 -29.71 -2.23 -27.19
N GLY A 739 -28.93 -2.27 -26.10
CA GLY A 739 -27.83 -1.35 -25.84
C GLY A 739 -28.22 -0.05 -25.14
N SER A 740 -29.50 0.16 -24.87
CA SER A 740 -29.97 1.38 -24.16
C SER A 740 -29.83 1.32 -22.64
N GLY A 741 -29.49 0.17 -22.12
CA GLY A 741 -29.35 -0.10 -20.69
C GLY A 741 -30.59 -0.68 -20.04
N PHE A 742 -30.36 -1.44 -18.98
CA PHE A 742 -31.38 -2.20 -18.28
C PHE A 742 -32.52 -1.33 -17.70
N CYS A 743 -32.22 -0.15 -17.20
CA CYS A 743 -33.16 0.75 -16.55
C CYS A 743 -33.93 1.64 -17.55
N SER A 744 -33.59 1.59 -18.84
CA SER A 744 -34.24 2.35 -19.91
C SER A 744 -35.45 1.63 -20.57
N ARG A 745 -35.70 0.36 -20.18
CA ARG A 745 -36.77 -0.51 -20.73
C ARG A 745 -38.18 -0.25 -20.17
#